data_0efcbbba7929a1b42165f603710e8d69
#
_entry.id   0efcbbba7929a1b42165f603710e8d69
#
_cell.length_a   1.000
_cell.length_b   1.000
_cell.length_c   1.000
_cell.angle_alpha   90.00
_cell.angle_beta   90.00
_cell.angle_gamma   90.00
#
_symmetry.space_group_name_H-M   'P 1'
#
loop_
_entity.id
_entity.type
_entity.pdbx_description
1 polymer ?
#
loop_
_entity_poly.entity_id
_entity_poly.type
_entity_poly.pdbx_seq_one_letter_code
_entity_poly.pdbx_strand_id
1 'polypeptide(L)'
;FQDTDPIQIELAVLIAADPTIDITGKAWHEIETRPGSLFLVGDPKQSIYRFRGGDWELFQHRVKSEIGDYHVKEDTLAVNYRSSARLVKFNNLFFQVAQNQANDYFASMASDIPEAEAQEETLARLENVFSAYSDVSQDLPSGKDPDQGEISINFIEDQDLEGGWTEEAVRQTIKQVEHYQRQGYELRDMAILTRYAREGKKVADAFIAHRNSPEADPELRYEVVSSEALYLTSSHLVRFIVSLIEWMNDESNTIVLAQWLYEYRHYIKGDVDAGSQSELFANVQGWKQKVPTEFVRQKNYLKTLPLYELVENIIRIFGLHNKVEEFTYLQGFQDAILDYTKNERGDIPSLLEWWEEVRKERAIQIADENNAIKILTIHKAKGLEFPVVIIPFLSWLMDNEYNKDNILWVKGGDKEPFNQLPTIPLKYTTKLISTYWAAEFYDERLKAFIDSLNLLYVAFTRPVDVLWVCGLKPRNPDKLRTVGELVYSQIDKLDGWNEEKAQLQWGAMKRQEKAVSGTLEFGLDQYFSHPWRGKVSLQIKGSAELSEAVFIEATQRGIALHAMLSRIQYKEDVRQYLGTSEEDAIREIVEHPELEDWFETHWKVENEVGILLPGGDFKRIDRVNYKENETVVIDFKTGSPKSKDKTQVKEYMDILGQMGFPGIKGRLVYLTDFNVMEV
;
A
#
# COMPACT_ATOMS: atom_id res chain seq x y z
N PHE A 1 -13.26 -9.99 -7.86
CA PHE A 1 -14.39 -9.10 -8.15
C PHE A 1 -15.04 -8.53 -6.87
N GLN A 2 -15.14 -9.28 -5.78
CA GLN A 2 -15.75 -8.85 -4.51
C GLN A 2 -15.14 -7.59 -3.85
N ASP A 3 -13.99 -7.15 -4.32
CA ASP A 3 -13.29 -5.94 -3.85
C ASP A 3 -13.41 -4.77 -4.85
N THR A 4 -14.24 -4.94 -5.86
CA THR A 4 -14.46 -3.96 -6.93
C THR A 4 -15.44 -2.88 -6.47
N ASP A 5 -15.19 -1.64 -6.82
CA ASP A 5 -16.13 -0.54 -6.61
C ASP A 5 -17.14 -0.43 -7.79
N PRO A 6 -18.24 0.32 -7.63
CA PRO A 6 -19.24 0.49 -8.66
C PRO A 6 -18.68 1.03 -9.99
N ILE A 7 -17.72 1.94 -9.96
CA ILE A 7 -17.12 2.56 -11.16
C ILE A 7 -16.32 1.54 -11.96
N GLN A 8 -15.59 0.67 -11.24
CA GLN A 8 -14.80 -0.40 -11.89
C GLN A 8 -15.70 -1.41 -12.61
N ILE A 9 -16.90 -1.68 -12.08
CA ILE A 9 -17.88 -2.54 -12.76
C ILE A 9 -18.37 -1.89 -14.03
N GLU A 10 -18.80 -0.64 -13.95
CA GLU A 10 -19.25 0.10 -15.13
C GLU A 10 -18.16 0.08 -16.21
N LEU A 11 -16.90 0.28 -15.83
CA LEU A 11 -15.78 0.21 -16.75
C LEU A 11 -15.59 -1.19 -17.36
N ALA A 12 -15.67 -2.25 -16.54
CA ALA A 12 -15.54 -3.64 -17.03
C ALA A 12 -16.66 -4.00 -18.02
N VAL A 13 -17.87 -3.54 -17.74
CA VAL A 13 -19.02 -3.74 -18.61
C VAL A 13 -18.88 -2.95 -19.91
N LEU A 14 -18.36 -1.71 -19.85
CA LEU A 14 -18.02 -0.91 -21.04
C LEU A 14 -16.96 -1.58 -21.92
N ILE A 15 -15.92 -2.13 -21.31
CA ILE A 15 -14.86 -2.86 -22.05
C ILE A 15 -15.41 -4.13 -22.72
N ALA A 16 -16.36 -4.82 -22.10
CA ALA A 16 -16.99 -6.01 -22.64
C ALA A 16 -18.00 -5.71 -23.77
N ALA A 17 -18.44 -4.46 -23.89
CA ALA A 17 -19.35 -4.04 -24.95
C ALA A 17 -18.64 -3.90 -26.30
N ASP A 18 -19.44 -4.00 -27.39
CA ASP A 18 -18.94 -3.68 -28.73
C ASP A 18 -18.64 -2.16 -28.80
N PRO A 19 -17.41 -1.76 -29.12
CA PRO A 19 -17.05 -0.34 -29.22
C PRO A 19 -17.77 0.40 -30.37
N THR A 20 -18.45 -0.32 -31.25
CA THR A 20 -19.25 0.28 -32.34
C THR A 20 -20.67 0.62 -31.91
N ILE A 21 -21.12 0.17 -30.73
CA ILE A 21 -22.47 0.44 -30.23
C ILE A 21 -22.45 1.72 -29.39
N ASP A 22 -23.31 2.65 -29.70
CA ASP A 22 -23.54 3.84 -28.86
C ASP A 22 -24.30 3.43 -27.60
N ILE A 23 -23.59 3.41 -26.48
CA ILE A 23 -24.12 3.09 -25.16
C ILE A 23 -24.44 4.33 -24.33
N THR A 24 -24.20 5.52 -24.85
CA THR A 24 -24.39 6.79 -24.16
C THR A 24 -25.85 6.99 -23.74
N GLY A 25 -26.10 7.01 -22.43
CA GLY A 25 -27.43 7.24 -21.87
C GLY A 25 -28.40 6.05 -21.97
N LYS A 26 -27.88 4.84 -22.28
CA LYS A 26 -28.71 3.62 -22.32
C LYS A 26 -28.33 2.69 -21.16
N ALA A 27 -29.33 2.09 -20.54
CA ALA A 27 -29.09 1.00 -19.61
C ALA A 27 -28.70 -0.28 -20.37
N TRP A 28 -27.91 -1.15 -19.72
CA TRP A 28 -27.35 -2.35 -20.34
C TRP A 28 -28.38 -3.29 -20.95
N HIS A 29 -29.55 -3.43 -20.30
CA HIS A 29 -30.63 -4.26 -20.78
C HIS A 29 -31.33 -3.70 -22.04
N GLU A 30 -31.07 -2.44 -22.40
CA GLU A 30 -31.58 -1.81 -23.59
C GLU A 30 -30.72 -2.02 -24.84
N ILE A 31 -29.53 -2.66 -24.67
CA ILE A 31 -28.61 -2.94 -25.78
C ILE A 31 -28.95 -4.30 -26.38
N GLU A 32 -29.50 -4.30 -27.58
CA GLU A 32 -30.01 -5.51 -28.24
C GLU A 32 -28.94 -6.51 -28.68
N THR A 33 -27.71 -6.07 -28.91
CA THR A 33 -26.59 -6.94 -29.32
C THR A 33 -25.40 -6.76 -28.40
N ARG A 34 -24.90 -7.87 -27.85
CA ARG A 34 -23.71 -7.90 -26.98
C ARG A 34 -22.72 -8.93 -27.52
N PRO A 35 -21.79 -8.54 -28.41
CA PRO A 35 -20.82 -9.44 -28.98
C PRO A 35 -19.74 -9.89 -27.97
N GLY A 36 -19.59 -9.16 -26.86
CA GLY A 36 -18.65 -9.50 -25.80
C GLY A 36 -19.24 -10.43 -24.72
N SER A 37 -18.37 -11.05 -23.94
CA SER A 37 -18.73 -11.80 -22.74
C SER A 37 -17.90 -11.35 -21.55
N LEU A 38 -18.53 -11.29 -20.38
CA LEU A 38 -17.89 -10.94 -19.12
C LEU A 38 -17.92 -12.15 -18.19
N PHE A 39 -16.74 -12.58 -17.69
CA PHE A 39 -16.60 -13.65 -16.73
C PHE A 39 -16.15 -13.07 -15.39
N LEU A 40 -17.01 -13.17 -14.38
CA LEU A 40 -16.79 -12.64 -13.04
C LEU A 40 -16.62 -13.80 -12.05
N VAL A 41 -15.59 -13.71 -11.23
CA VAL A 41 -15.34 -14.66 -10.14
C VAL A 41 -15.16 -13.87 -8.85
N GLY A 42 -15.86 -14.27 -7.79
CA GLY A 42 -15.77 -13.63 -6.49
C GLY A 42 -16.43 -14.46 -5.40
N ASP A 43 -16.16 -14.09 -4.16
CA ASP A 43 -16.79 -14.62 -2.96
C ASP A 43 -17.16 -13.45 -2.05
N PRO A 44 -18.44 -13.09 -1.89
CA PRO A 44 -18.88 -11.98 -1.04
C PRO A 44 -18.35 -12.07 0.39
N LYS A 45 -18.17 -13.30 0.92
CA LYS A 45 -17.63 -13.56 2.26
C LYS A 45 -16.15 -13.20 2.41
N GLN A 46 -15.44 -12.96 1.29
CA GLN A 46 -14.06 -12.48 1.26
C GLN A 46 -13.94 -10.99 0.93
N SER A 47 -15.05 -10.24 0.89
CA SER A 47 -15.03 -8.79 0.71
C SER A 47 -14.60 -8.12 2.02
N ILE A 48 -13.37 -7.60 2.04
CA ILE A 48 -12.75 -6.95 3.22
C ILE A 48 -12.14 -5.59 2.92
N TYR A 49 -12.47 -4.99 1.76
CA TYR A 49 -11.94 -3.70 1.32
C TYR A 49 -13.01 -2.61 1.17
N ARG A 50 -14.09 -2.66 1.98
CA ARG A 50 -15.13 -1.61 1.99
C ARG A 50 -14.56 -0.21 2.23
N PHE A 51 -13.52 -0.10 3.05
CA PHE A 51 -12.83 1.18 3.29
C PHE A 51 -12.09 1.75 2.07
N ARG A 52 -11.97 0.98 0.97
CA ARG A 52 -11.44 1.40 -0.35
C ARG A 52 -12.53 1.46 -1.43
N GLY A 53 -13.81 1.45 -1.04
CA GLY A 53 -14.93 1.49 -1.95
C GLY A 53 -15.41 0.12 -2.46
N GLY A 54 -14.81 -0.98 -2.02
CA GLY A 54 -15.31 -2.33 -2.30
C GLY A 54 -16.71 -2.53 -1.75
N ASP A 55 -17.60 -3.08 -2.56
CA ASP A 55 -19.00 -3.31 -2.20
C ASP A 55 -19.39 -4.75 -2.48
N TRP A 56 -19.57 -5.55 -1.42
CA TRP A 56 -19.94 -6.96 -1.51
C TRP A 56 -21.35 -7.17 -2.10
N GLU A 57 -22.25 -6.17 -2.00
CA GLU A 57 -23.61 -6.22 -2.56
C GLU A 57 -23.61 -6.16 -4.08
N LEU A 58 -22.57 -5.56 -4.67
CA LEU A 58 -22.39 -5.48 -6.13
C LEU A 58 -22.45 -6.86 -6.77
N PHE A 59 -21.74 -7.82 -6.19
CA PHE A 59 -21.65 -9.17 -6.75
C PHE A 59 -22.98 -9.93 -6.64
N GLN A 60 -23.72 -9.71 -5.55
CA GLN A 60 -24.95 -10.45 -5.30
C GLN A 60 -26.17 -9.91 -6.03
N HIS A 61 -26.33 -8.59 -6.07
CA HIS A 61 -27.59 -7.97 -6.49
C HIS A 61 -27.43 -7.04 -7.69
N ARG A 62 -26.40 -6.17 -7.67
CA ARG A 62 -26.29 -5.11 -8.67
C ARG A 62 -25.85 -5.63 -10.04
N VAL A 63 -24.92 -6.59 -10.11
CA VAL A 63 -24.50 -7.18 -11.40
C VAL A 63 -25.71 -7.75 -12.17
N LYS A 64 -26.61 -8.46 -11.48
CA LYS A 64 -27.82 -9.01 -12.11
C LYS A 64 -28.77 -7.91 -12.60
N SER A 65 -29.02 -6.93 -11.72
CA SER A 65 -29.94 -5.83 -12.07
C SER A 65 -29.43 -4.94 -13.20
N GLU A 66 -28.12 -4.74 -13.29
CA GLU A 66 -27.49 -3.89 -14.31
C GLU A 66 -27.29 -4.60 -15.65
N ILE A 67 -26.94 -5.91 -15.64
CA ILE A 67 -26.71 -6.68 -16.86
C ILE A 67 -28.03 -7.28 -17.40
N GLY A 68 -29.00 -7.50 -16.54
CA GLY A 68 -30.27 -8.16 -16.81
C GLY A 68 -30.19 -9.68 -16.63
N ASP A 69 -31.14 -10.24 -15.89
CA ASP A 69 -31.16 -11.66 -15.47
C ASP A 69 -31.01 -12.68 -16.61
N TYR A 70 -31.56 -12.38 -17.78
CA TYR A 70 -31.51 -13.26 -18.96
C TYR A 70 -30.11 -13.47 -19.54
N HIS A 71 -29.15 -12.61 -19.19
CA HIS A 71 -27.79 -12.62 -19.71
C HIS A 71 -26.77 -13.12 -18.70
N VAL A 72 -27.19 -13.40 -17.46
CA VAL A 72 -26.31 -13.86 -16.39
C VAL A 72 -26.50 -15.36 -16.18
N LYS A 73 -25.39 -16.11 -16.28
CA LYS A 73 -25.31 -17.50 -15.84
C LYS A 73 -24.48 -17.56 -14.57
N GLU A 74 -25.08 -17.98 -13.49
CA GLU A 74 -24.39 -18.24 -12.23
C GLU A 74 -23.98 -19.70 -12.11
N ASP A 75 -22.79 -19.89 -11.54
CA ASP A 75 -22.29 -21.21 -11.20
C ASP A 75 -21.54 -21.14 -9.86
N THR A 76 -21.72 -22.13 -8.99
CA THR A 76 -21.10 -22.13 -7.66
C THR A 76 -19.95 -23.13 -7.60
N LEU A 77 -18.76 -22.65 -7.17
CA LEU A 77 -17.60 -23.48 -6.91
C LEU A 77 -17.68 -24.07 -5.49
N ALA A 78 -18.41 -25.17 -5.32
CA ALA A 78 -18.70 -25.74 -4.01
C ALA A 78 -17.52 -26.49 -3.36
N VAL A 79 -16.56 -27.01 -4.14
CA VAL A 79 -15.53 -27.93 -3.64
C VAL A 79 -14.29 -27.18 -3.14
N ASN A 80 -13.91 -27.41 -1.88
CA ASN A 80 -12.70 -26.90 -1.28
C ASN A 80 -11.51 -27.87 -1.43
N TYR A 81 -10.59 -27.53 -2.31
CA TYR A 81 -9.35 -28.31 -2.55
C TYR A 81 -8.21 -27.94 -1.60
N ARG A 82 -8.27 -26.79 -0.95
CA ARG A 82 -7.19 -26.22 -0.12
C ARG A 82 -7.08 -26.91 1.22
N SER A 83 -8.10 -26.75 2.05
CA SER A 83 -8.02 -27.05 3.48
C SER A 83 -8.36 -28.52 3.78
N SER A 84 -7.78 -29.07 4.83
CA SER A 84 -8.09 -30.40 5.36
C SER A 84 -9.55 -30.54 5.78
N ALA A 85 -10.05 -31.76 5.87
CA ALA A 85 -11.47 -32.03 6.04
C ALA A 85 -12.04 -31.45 7.35
N ARG A 86 -11.29 -31.55 8.45
CA ARG A 86 -11.74 -30.96 9.74
C ARG A 86 -11.88 -29.45 9.69
N LEU A 87 -10.94 -28.76 9.01
CA LEU A 87 -11.02 -27.30 8.84
C LEU A 87 -12.26 -26.88 8.04
N VAL A 88 -12.53 -27.59 6.93
CA VAL A 88 -13.74 -27.32 6.14
C VAL A 88 -15.00 -27.57 6.95
N LYS A 89 -15.06 -28.70 7.66
CA LYS A 89 -16.21 -29.04 8.53
C LYS A 89 -16.41 -28.02 9.64
N PHE A 90 -15.33 -27.59 10.28
CA PHE A 90 -15.38 -26.54 11.33
C PHE A 90 -15.88 -25.23 10.74
N ASN A 91 -15.33 -24.75 9.65
CA ASN A 91 -15.74 -23.50 9.02
C ASN A 91 -17.20 -23.52 8.60
N ASN A 92 -17.68 -24.62 7.98
CA ASN A 92 -19.08 -24.78 7.61
C ASN A 92 -20.00 -24.66 8.84
N LEU A 93 -19.70 -25.38 9.93
CA LEU A 93 -20.49 -25.34 11.16
C LEU A 93 -20.43 -23.95 11.81
N PHE A 94 -19.23 -23.40 11.97
CA PHE A 94 -19.03 -22.12 12.66
C PHE A 94 -19.74 -20.97 11.94
N PHE A 95 -19.51 -20.81 10.65
CA PHE A 95 -20.07 -19.66 9.91
C PHE A 95 -21.59 -19.77 9.70
N GLN A 96 -22.14 -20.99 9.64
CA GLN A 96 -23.60 -21.17 9.62
C GLN A 96 -24.25 -20.75 10.95
N VAL A 97 -23.66 -21.12 12.08
CA VAL A 97 -24.17 -20.71 13.41
C VAL A 97 -23.94 -19.21 13.63
N ALA A 98 -22.78 -18.67 13.21
CA ALA A 98 -22.47 -17.25 13.32
C ALA A 98 -23.48 -16.37 12.56
N GLN A 99 -23.89 -16.80 11.37
CA GLN A 99 -24.90 -16.13 10.58
C GLN A 99 -26.25 -16.08 11.31
N ASN A 100 -26.72 -17.22 11.83
CA ASN A 100 -27.99 -17.29 12.54
C ASN A 100 -28.00 -16.40 13.79
N GLN A 101 -26.92 -16.46 14.59
CA GLN A 101 -26.77 -15.64 15.78
C GLN A 101 -26.69 -14.13 15.43
N ALA A 102 -26.02 -13.76 14.35
CA ALA A 102 -25.97 -12.39 13.88
C ALA A 102 -27.35 -11.90 13.44
N ASN A 103 -28.09 -12.72 12.71
CA ASN A 103 -29.45 -12.38 12.29
C ASN A 103 -30.36 -12.14 13.50
N ASP A 104 -30.38 -13.05 14.49
CA ASP A 104 -31.16 -12.91 15.72
C ASP A 104 -30.76 -11.66 16.50
N TYR A 105 -29.48 -11.37 16.61
CA TYR A 105 -28.95 -10.19 17.30
C TYR A 105 -29.42 -8.89 16.62
N PHE A 106 -29.31 -8.77 15.30
CA PHE A 106 -29.76 -7.58 14.58
C PHE A 106 -31.28 -7.46 14.51
N ALA A 107 -32.02 -8.57 14.39
CA ALA A 107 -33.49 -8.57 14.46
C ALA A 107 -34.00 -8.06 15.82
N SER A 108 -33.34 -8.49 16.91
CA SER A 108 -33.65 -7.97 18.26
C SER A 108 -33.37 -6.46 18.35
N MET A 109 -32.29 -5.98 17.77
CA MET A 109 -31.98 -4.55 17.79
C MET A 109 -32.94 -3.74 16.90
N ALA A 110 -33.32 -4.27 15.73
CA ALA A 110 -34.29 -3.62 14.86
C ALA A 110 -35.65 -3.43 15.56
N SER A 111 -36.03 -4.33 16.48
CA SER A 111 -37.26 -4.19 17.27
C SER A 111 -37.24 -2.97 18.21
N ASP A 112 -36.09 -2.41 18.54
CA ASP A 112 -35.96 -1.20 19.36
C ASP A 112 -36.12 0.10 18.54
N ILE A 113 -36.26 0.03 17.22
CA ILE A 113 -36.46 1.20 16.36
C ILE A 113 -37.86 1.75 16.57
N PRO A 114 -38.03 3.03 16.97
CA PRO A 114 -39.33 3.59 17.29
C PRO A 114 -40.27 3.78 16.09
N GLU A 115 -39.70 3.99 14.90
CA GLU A 115 -40.44 4.28 13.68
C GLU A 115 -40.72 2.97 12.91
N ALA A 116 -41.96 2.62 12.71
CA ALA A 116 -42.36 1.34 12.12
C ALA A 116 -41.86 1.14 10.70
N GLU A 117 -41.81 2.19 9.87
CA GLU A 117 -41.30 2.14 8.51
C GLU A 117 -39.76 1.85 8.49
N ALA A 118 -39.00 2.55 9.32
CA ALA A 118 -37.56 2.32 9.47
C ALA A 118 -37.26 0.91 10.05
N GLN A 119 -38.11 0.41 10.92
CA GLN A 119 -38.00 -0.95 11.45
C GLN A 119 -38.21 -2.00 10.35
N GLU A 120 -39.28 -1.86 9.55
CA GLU A 120 -39.57 -2.77 8.44
C GLU A 120 -38.47 -2.76 7.38
N GLU A 121 -37.98 -1.55 7.01
CA GLU A 121 -36.85 -1.40 6.10
C GLU A 121 -35.57 -2.09 6.63
N THR A 122 -35.28 -1.92 7.92
CA THR A 122 -34.09 -2.55 8.54
C THR A 122 -34.24 -4.08 8.55
N LEU A 123 -35.42 -4.65 8.85
CA LEU A 123 -35.63 -6.09 8.84
C LEU A 123 -35.54 -6.66 7.42
N ALA A 124 -36.12 -6.02 6.40
CA ALA A 124 -35.99 -6.43 5.03
C ALA A 124 -34.50 -6.39 4.55
N ARG A 125 -33.77 -5.41 5.02
CA ARG A 125 -32.32 -5.30 4.77
C ARG A 125 -31.54 -6.46 5.37
N LEU A 126 -31.87 -6.89 6.59
CA LEU A 126 -31.21 -8.03 7.24
C LEU A 126 -31.42 -9.33 6.46
N GLU A 127 -32.63 -9.59 5.97
CA GLU A 127 -32.92 -10.79 5.15
C GLU A 127 -32.05 -10.80 3.88
N ASN A 128 -31.94 -9.69 3.20
CA ASN A 128 -31.12 -9.57 2.00
C ASN A 128 -29.63 -9.81 2.27
N VAL A 129 -29.11 -9.22 3.35
CA VAL A 129 -27.71 -9.33 3.72
C VAL A 129 -27.34 -10.75 4.10
N PHE A 130 -28.14 -11.40 4.95
CA PHE A 130 -27.84 -12.76 5.42
C PHE A 130 -28.15 -13.85 4.39
N SER A 131 -28.95 -13.55 3.36
CA SER A 131 -29.09 -14.46 2.20
C SER A 131 -27.75 -14.73 1.53
N ALA A 132 -26.83 -13.77 1.55
CA ALA A 132 -25.45 -13.88 1.07
C ALA A 132 -24.63 -14.98 1.76
N TYR A 133 -24.94 -15.23 3.00
CA TYR A 133 -24.26 -16.23 3.84
C TYR A 133 -24.99 -17.57 3.89
N SER A 134 -26.15 -17.70 3.23
CA SER A 134 -26.89 -18.98 3.19
C SER A 134 -26.09 -20.11 2.52
N ASP A 135 -25.16 -19.77 1.63
CA ASP A 135 -24.29 -20.71 0.92
C ASP A 135 -22.83 -20.65 1.45
N VAL A 136 -22.65 -20.91 2.76
CA VAL A 136 -21.31 -20.99 3.38
C VAL A 136 -20.73 -22.40 3.33
N SER A 137 -21.55 -23.41 3.03
CA SER A 137 -21.14 -24.81 3.06
C SER A 137 -20.24 -25.15 1.87
N GLN A 138 -19.09 -25.72 2.15
CA GLN A 138 -18.14 -26.18 1.16
C GLN A 138 -18.04 -27.70 1.19
N ASP A 139 -17.97 -28.31 0.01
CA ASP A 139 -17.77 -29.75 -0.17
C ASP A 139 -16.30 -30.12 -0.15
N LEU A 140 -16.03 -31.39 0.12
CA LEU A 140 -14.68 -31.94 0.06
C LEU A 140 -14.50 -32.75 -1.24
N PRO A 141 -13.31 -32.70 -1.86
CA PRO A 141 -13.02 -33.55 -2.99
C PRO A 141 -13.00 -35.03 -2.59
N SER A 142 -13.36 -35.91 -3.53
CA SER A 142 -13.36 -37.35 -3.31
C SER A 142 -11.98 -37.86 -2.89
N GLY A 143 -11.95 -38.69 -1.84
CA GLY A 143 -10.72 -39.33 -1.34
C GLY A 143 -9.91 -38.51 -0.33
N LYS A 144 -10.40 -37.36 0.11
CA LYS A 144 -9.78 -36.60 1.21
C LYS A 144 -10.07 -37.32 2.55
N ASP A 145 -9.04 -37.46 3.38
CA ASP A 145 -9.16 -38.08 4.70
C ASP A 145 -10.05 -37.19 5.62
N PRO A 146 -11.19 -37.73 6.09
CA PRO A 146 -12.14 -36.98 6.93
C PRO A 146 -11.58 -36.58 8.29
N ASP A 147 -10.53 -37.26 8.74
CA ASP A 147 -9.88 -37.04 10.02
C ASP A 147 -8.64 -36.13 9.96
N GLN A 148 -8.29 -35.65 8.79
CA GLN A 148 -7.18 -34.74 8.61
C GLN A 148 -7.53 -33.31 9.02
N GLY A 149 -6.60 -32.64 9.74
CA GLY A 149 -6.69 -31.25 10.19
C GLY A 149 -6.71 -31.12 11.69
N GLU A 150 -6.23 -29.97 12.15
CA GLU A 150 -6.19 -29.58 13.58
C GLU A 150 -6.79 -28.19 13.77
N ILE A 151 -7.69 -28.05 14.73
CA ILE A 151 -8.20 -26.77 15.18
C ILE A 151 -8.00 -26.68 16.69
N SER A 152 -7.33 -25.63 17.14
CA SER A 152 -7.13 -25.30 18.55
C SER A 152 -7.53 -23.84 18.79
N ILE A 153 -8.54 -23.62 19.62
CA ILE A 153 -9.00 -22.28 19.98
C ILE A 153 -8.93 -22.15 21.51
N ASN A 154 -8.15 -21.18 21.97
CA ASN A 154 -7.83 -21.00 23.39
C ASN A 154 -8.31 -19.63 23.87
N PHE A 155 -8.90 -19.57 25.06
CA PHE A 155 -9.27 -18.32 25.68
C PHE A 155 -8.51 -18.14 27.01
N ILE A 156 -7.87 -16.98 27.13
CA ILE A 156 -7.06 -16.59 28.31
C ILE A 156 -7.96 -15.85 29.29
N GLU A 157 -7.89 -16.20 30.57
CA GLU A 157 -8.51 -15.44 31.65
C GLU A 157 -7.61 -14.25 32.02
N ASP A 158 -8.20 -13.05 32.13
CA ASP A 158 -7.47 -11.79 32.41
C ASP A 158 -7.20 -11.57 33.91
N GLN A 159 -7.26 -12.63 34.71
CA GLN A 159 -7.05 -12.51 36.15
C GLN A 159 -5.56 -12.66 36.50
N ASP A 160 -5.01 -11.62 37.13
CA ASP A 160 -3.66 -11.58 37.74
C ASP A 160 -2.47 -11.88 36.81
N LEU A 161 -2.60 -11.59 35.50
CA LEU A 161 -1.53 -11.79 34.54
C LEU A 161 -0.55 -10.60 34.52
N GLU A 162 0.72 -10.87 34.80
CA GLU A 162 1.79 -9.90 34.62
C GLU A 162 1.92 -9.54 33.12
N GLY A 163 1.73 -8.26 32.78
CA GLY A 163 1.75 -7.77 31.38
C GLY A 163 0.41 -7.93 30.63
N GLY A 164 -0.63 -8.50 31.25
CA GLY A 164 -1.96 -8.67 30.69
C GLY A 164 -2.07 -9.81 29.66
N TRP A 165 -3.29 -10.08 29.21
CA TRP A 165 -3.62 -11.22 28.36
C TRP A 165 -2.87 -11.23 27.01
N THR A 166 -2.54 -10.05 26.45
CA THR A 166 -1.85 -9.98 25.17
C THR A 166 -0.40 -10.44 25.22
N GLU A 167 0.28 -10.29 26.37
CA GLU A 167 1.63 -10.84 26.55
C GLU A 167 1.59 -12.35 26.73
N GLU A 168 0.59 -12.85 27.47
CA GLU A 168 0.36 -14.29 27.59
C GLU A 168 0.03 -14.91 26.24
N ALA A 169 -0.82 -14.27 25.43
CA ALA A 169 -1.12 -14.73 24.08
C ALA A 169 0.13 -14.85 23.20
N VAL A 170 1.06 -13.90 23.32
CA VAL A 170 2.34 -13.96 22.60
C VAL A 170 3.23 -15.11 23.14
N ARG A 171 3.30 -15.30 24.46
CA ARG A 171 4.03 -16.44 25.05
C ARG A 171 3.47 -17.78 24.55
N GLN A 172 2.15 -17.91 24.53
CA GLN A 172 1.50 -19.11 23.98
C GLN A 172 1.78 -19.28 22.48
N THR A 173 1.80 -18.20 21.72
CA THR A 173 2.15 -18.22 20.28
C THR A 173 3.54 -18.78 20.06
N ILE A 174 4.54 -18.37 20.84
CA ILE A 174 5.91 -18.90 20.74
C ILE A 174 5.91 -20.40 21.04
N LYS A 175 5.24 -20.83 22.13
CA LYS A 175 5.14 -22.26 22.49
C LYS A 175 4.45 -23.09 21.39
N GLN A 176 3.47 -22.54 20.70
CA GLN A 176 2.80 -23.25 19.59
C GLN A 176 3.71 -23.37 18.37
N VAL A 177 4.48 -22.34 18.05
CA VAL A 177 5.50 -22.41 17.01
C VAL A 177 6.55 -23.49 17.32
N GLU A 178 7.02 -23.57 18.56
CA GLU A 178 7.91 -24.65 19.00
C GLU A 178 7.25 -26.03 18.88
N HIS A 179 5.98 -26.13 19.30
CA HIS A 179 5.21 -27.37 19.18
C HIS A 179 5.11 -27.85 17.73
N TYR A 180 4.74 -26.94 16.78
CA TYR A 180 4.60 -27.34 15.39
C TYR A 180 5.93 -27.64 14.71
N GLN A 181 7.03 -26.99 15.10
CA GLN A 181 8.36 -27.38 14.64
C GLN A 181 8.69 -28.82 15.06
N ARG A 182 8.39 -29.20 16.31
CA ARG A 182 8.57 -30.60 16.79
C ARG A 182 7.66 -31.59 16.07
N GLN A 183 6.54 -31.13 15.48
CA GLN A 183 5.66 -31.91 14.62
C GLN A 183 6.14 -31.98 13.17
N GLY A 184 7.28 -31.38 12.84
CA GLY A 184 7.91 -31.45 11.52
C GLY A 184 7.55 -30.32 10.55
N TYR A 185 6.83 -29.27 11.00
CA TYR A 185 6.59 -28.09 10.18
C TYR A 185 7.83 -27.18 10.17
N GLU A 186 8.16 -26.63 9.01
CA GLU A 186 9.19 -25.62 8.89
C GLU A 186 8.64 -24.22 9.17
N LEU A 187 9.50 -23.24 9.49
CA LEU A 187 9.04 -21.89 9.79
C LEU A 187 8.27 -21.26 8.62
N ARG A 188 8.67 -21.54 7.36
CA ARG A 188 7.99 -21.06 6.15
C ARG A 188 6.57 -21.65 5.96
N ASP A 189 6.26 -22.75 6.64
CA ASP A 189 4.94 -23.37 6.62
C ASP A 189 3.96 -22.65 7.56
N MET A 190 4.47 -21.73 8.43
CA MET A 190 3.71 -21.08 9.47
C MET A 190 3.46 -19.61 9.13
N ALA A 191 2.23 -19.16 9.35
CA ALA A 191 1.88 -17.76 9.30
C ALA A 191 1.20 -17.32 10.59
N ILE A 192 1.59 -16.15 11.09
CA ILE A 192 0.93 -15.48 12.20
C ILE A 192 0.11 -14.34 11.64
N LEU A 193 -1.22 -14.41 11.82
CA LEU A 193 -2.16 -13.42 11.30
C LEU A 193 -2.63 -12.50 12.42
N THR A 194 -2.55 -11.20 12.17
CA THR A 194 -3.02 -10.16 13.10
C THR A 194 -4.02 -9.21 12.43
N ARG A 195 -4.85 -8.55 13.23
CA ARG A 195 -5.77 -7.52 12.71
C ARG A 195 -5.03 -6.25 12.37
N TYR A 196 -4.13 -5.82 13.25
CA TYR A 196 -3.41 -4.55 13.14
C TYR A 196 -1.91 -4.76 13.01
N ALA A 197 -1.25 -3.89 12.26
CA ALA A 197 0.21 -3.87 12.10
C ALA A 197 0.98 -3.80 13.44
N ARG A 198 0.47 -3.02 14.40
CA ARG A 198 1.04 -2.90 15.75
C ARG A 198 1.07 -4.23 16.52
N GLU A 199 0.08 -5.08 16.29
CA GLU A 199 0.04 -6.43 16.89
C GLU A 199 1.11 -7.33 16.28
N GLY A 200 1.25 -7.27 14.94
CA GLY A 200 2.31 -8.00 14.22
C GLY A 200 3.70 -7.58 14.68
N LYS A 201 3.92 -6.28 14.89
CA LYS A 201 5.17 -5.79 15.46
C LYS A 201 5.42 -6.33 16.88
N LYS A 202 4.41 -6.32 17.78
CA LYS A 202 4.51 -6.86 19.12
C LYS A 202 4.94 -8.33 19.10
N VAL A 203 4.36 -9.12 18.20
CA VAL A 203 4.73 -10.54 18.03
C VAL A 203 6.17 -10.65 17.52
N ALA A 204 6.55 -9.89 16.48
CA ALA A 204 7.91 -9.93 15.94
C ALA A 204 8.98 -9.58 16.98
N ASP A 205 8.76 -8.50 17.72
CA ASP A 205 9.67 -8.06 18.78
C ASP A 205 9.84 -9.14 19.86
N ALA A 206 8.75 -9.82 20.22
CA ALA A 206 8.79 -10.91 21.21
C ALA A 206 9.56 -12.14 20.71
N PHE A 207 9.41 -12.53 19.44
CA PHE A 207 10.20 -13.62 18.84
C PHE A 207 11.68 -13.29 18.80
N ILE A 208 12.06 -12.06 18.48
CA ILE A 208 13.44 -11.59 18.49
C ILE A 208 14.00 -11.63 19.93
N ALA A 209 13.24 -11.15 20.92
CA ALA A 209 13.63 -11.17 22.32
C ALA A 209 13.79 -12.61 22.84
N HIS A 210 12.82 -13.50 22.53
CA HIS A 210 12.86 -14.90 22.95
C HIS A 210 14.06 -15.64 22.36
N ARG A 211 14.34 -15.46 21.05
CA ARG A 211 15.52 -16.06 20.39
C ARG A 211 16.84 -15.74 21.10
N ASN A 212 16.94 -14.56 21.70
CA ASN A 212 18.14 -14.09 22.40
C ASN A 212 18.08 -14.40 23.91
N SER A 213 17.05 -15.05 24.41
CA SER A 213 16.86 -15.39 25.81
C SER A 213 17.42 -16.80 26.13
N PRO A 214 17.73 -17.08 27.43
CA PRO A 214 18.10 -18.43 27.86
C PRO A 214 16.97 -19.46 27.77
N GLU A 215 15.73 -19.01 27.55
CA GLU A 215 14.54 -19.86 27.47
C GLU A 215 14.35 -20.44 26.07
N ALA A 216 15.05 -19.91 25.05
CA ALA A 216 14.98 -20.41 23.69
C ALA A 216 15.59 -21.82 23.59
N ASP A 217 14.84 -22.75 22.97
CA ASP A 217 15.32 -24.08 22.67
C ASP A 217 16.38 -24.00 21.54
N PRO A 218 17.65 -24.41 21.80
CA PRO A 218 18.74 -24.29 20.84
C PRO A 218 18.56 -25.19 19.60
N GLU A 219 17.68 -26.19 19.66
CA GLU A 219 17.36 -27.04 18.49
C GLU A 219 16.28 -26.44 17.58
N LEU A 220 15.58 -25.40 18.03
CA LEU A 220 14.49 -24.76 17.32
C LEU A 220 14.90 -23.41 16.74
N ARG A 221 14.10 -22.92 15.82
CA ARG A 221 14.33 -21.67 15.10
C ARG A 221 13.21 -20.67 15.37
N TYR A 222 13.54 -19.36 15.32
CA TYR A 222 12.63 -18.28 15.69
C TYR A 222 12.66 -17.12 14.69
N GLU A 223 13.16 -17.35 13.48
CA GLU A 223 13.20 -16.32 12.43
C GLU A 223 11.79 -15.95 12.00
N VAL A 224 11.51 -14.66 12.07
CA VAL A 224 10.23 -14.09 11.65
C VAL A 224 10.43 -13.05 10.57
N VAL A 225 9.49 -12.98 9.64
CA VAL A 225 9.41 -11.94 8.61
C VAL A 225 8.05 -11.26 8.74
N SER A 226 8.08 -10.00 9.17
CA SER A 226 6.87 -9.17 9.22
C SER A 226 6.74 -8.37 7.94
N SER A 227 5.53 -8.30 7.38
CA SER A 227 5.26 -7.48 6.19
C SER A 227 5.50 -5.98 6.42
N GLU A 228 5.44 -5.52 7.68
CA GLU A 228 5.78 -4.14 8.03
C GLU A 228 7.27 -3.93 8.21
N ALA A 229 8.00 -4.94 8.67
CA ALA A 229 9.46 -4.89 8.74
C ALA A 229 10.10 -4.82 7.36
N LEU A 230 9.38 -5.21 6.32
CA LEU A 230 9.84 -5.18 4.93
C LEU A 230 9.69 -3.80 4.26
N TYR A 231 8.99 -2.85 4.86
CA TYR A 231 8.91 -1.51 4.28
C TYR A 231 10.28 -0.84 4.26
N LEU A 232 10.57 -0.14 3.17
CA LEU A 232 11.83 0.60 3.03
C LEU A 232 12.03 1.61 4.17
N THR A 233 10.94 2.17 4.69
CA THR A 233 10.95 3.08 5.86
C THR A 233 11.37 2.42 7.17
N SER A 234 11.41 1.10 7.26
CA SER A 234 11.89 0.38 8.45
C SER A 234 13.41 0.43 8.59
N SER A 235 14.13 0.56 7.48
CA SER A 235 15.59 0.65 7.45
C SER A 235 16.10 1.99 7.98
N HIS A 236 17.07 1.91 8.89
CA HIS A 236 17.81 3.09 9.37
C HIS A 236 18.60 3.76 8.24
N LEU A 237 19.13 2.96 7.28
CA LEU A 237 19.88 3.48 6.14
C LEU A 237 18.99 4.29 5.21
N VAL A 238 17.79 3.78 4.91
CA VAL A 238 16.83 4.49 4.04
C VAL A 238 16.34 5.76 4.72
N ARG A 239 16.00 5.70 6.02
CA ARG A 239 15.59 6.90 6.78
C ARG A 239 16.70 7.96 6.82
N PHE A 240 17.95 7.52 6.98
CA PHE A 240 19.11 8.41 6.93
C PHE A 240 19.22 9.09 5.56
N ILE A 241 19.17 8.33 4.46
CA ILE A 241 19.30 8.89 3.10
C ILE A 241 18.19 9.90 2.83
N VAL A 242 16.93 9.54 3.10
CA VAL A 242 15.78 10.41 2.86
C VAL A 242 15.86 11.69 3.68
N SER A 243 16.12 11.60 4.98
CA SER A 243 16.24 12.79 5.84
C SER A 243 17.45 13.65 5.50
N LEU A 244 18.54 13.06 5.01
CA LEU A 244 19.68 13.82 4.50
C LEU A 244 19.31 14.61 3.24
N ILE A 245 18.62 13.97 2.28
CA ILE A 245 18.15 14.62 1.04
C ILE A 245 17.13 15.72 1.38
N GLU A 246 16.20 15.48 2.30
CA GLU A 246 15.24 16.47 2.79
C GLU A 246 15.95 17.70 3.39
N TRP A 247 16.94 17.48 4.25
CA TRP A 247 17.74 18.58 4.78
C TRP A 247 18.58 19.28 3.70
N MET A 248 19.11 18.57 2.73
CA MET A 248 19.80 19.18 1.60
C MET A 248 18.87 20.11 0.78
N ASN A 249 17.58 19.80 0.72
CA ASN A 249 16.58 20.64 0.08
C ASN A 249 16.29 21.92 0.89
N ASP A 250 16.15 21.80 2.21
CA ASP A 250 15.98 22.93 3.13
C ASP A 250 16.98 22.87 4.29
N GLU A 251 18.15 23.50 4.10
CA GLU A 251 19.21 23.53 5.11
C GLU A 251 18.87 24.34 6.37
N SER A 252 17.79 25.11 6.33
CA SER A 252 17.32 25.88 7.49
C SER A 252 16.58 24.99 8.50
N ASN A 253 16.11 23.81 8.09
CA ASN A 253 15.36 22.87 8.93
C ASN A 253 16.29 22.12 9.90
N THR A 254 16.41 22.67 11.11
CA THR A 254 17.25 22.09 12.18
C THR A 254 16.71 20.80 12.76
N ILE A 255 15.39 20.54 12.62
CA ILE A 255 14.76 19.31 13.09
C ILE A 255 15.24 18.13 12.20
N VAL A 256 15.13 18.30 10.89
CA VAL A 256 15.60 17.29 9.93
C VAL A 256 17.11 17.10 10.02
N LEU A 257 17.87 18.18 10.24
CA LEU A 257 19.32 18.10 10.49
C LEU A 257 19.63 17.22 11.71
N ALA A 258 18.93 17.39 12.81
CA ALA A 258 19.14 16.56 14.00
C ALA A 258 18.71 15.10 13.77
N GLN A 259 17.66 14.89 13.00
CA GLN A 259 17.15 13.53 12.68
C GLN A 259 18.19 12.71 11.91
N TRP A 260 18.71 13.21 10.77
CA TRP A 260 19.67 12.43 9.99
C TRP A 260 21.04 12.31 10.70
N LEU A 261 21.45 13.30 11.51
CA LEU A 261 22.65 13.19 12.35
C LEU A 261 22.51 12.09 13.41
N TYR A 262 21.32 11.97 14.01
CA TYR A 262 21.03 10.90 14.96
C TYR A 262 21.11 9.51 14.31
N GLU A 263 20.43 9.32 13.15
CA GLU A 263 20.49 8.07 12.39
C GLU A 263 21.94 7.72 12.02
N TYR A 264 22.72 8.70 11.55
CA TYR A 264 24.12 8.51 11.18
C TYR A 264 24.99 8.08 12.36
N ARG A 265 24.93 8.81 13.46
CA ARG A 265 25.80 8.54 14.61
C ARG A 265 25.41 7.26 15.34
N HIS A 266 24.14 7.06 15.59
CA HIS A 266 23.65 5.94 16.40
C HIS A 266 23.67 4.62 15.63
N TYR A 267 23.11 4.60 14.43
CA TYR A 267 22.90 3.36 13.69
C TYR A 267 23.99 3.07 12.65
N ILE A 268 24.49 4.08 11.96
CA ILE A 268 25.50 3.86 10.92
C ILE A 268 26.88 3.77 11.52
N LYS A 269 27.28 4.74 12.36
CA LYS A 269 28.58 4.70 13.08
C LYS A 269 28.61 3.78 14.28
N GLY A 270 27.48 3.52 14.90
CA GLY A 270 27.42 2.73 16.14
C GLY A 270 28.06 3.46 17.35
N ASP A 271 27.96 4.79 17.37
CA ASP A 271 28.53 5.61 18.44
C ASP A 271 27.60 5.58 19.66
N VAL A 272 27.97 4.75 20.65
CA VAL A 272 27.16 4.55 21.87
C VAL A 272 27.07 5.81 22.72
N ASP A 273 28.05 6.71 22.61
CA ASP A 273 28.13 7.98 23.33
C ASP A 273 27.54 9.15 22.54
N ALA A 274 26.75 8.86 21.49
CA ALA A 274 26.19 9.88 20.59
C ALA A 274 25.31 10.94 21.26
N GLY A 275 24.99 10.77 22.54
CA GLY A 275 24.08 11.63 23.29
C GLY A 275 22.60 11.30 22.98
N SER A 276 21.70 11.79 23.84
CA SER A 276 20.26 11.66 23.58
C SER A 276 19.83 12.51 22.35
N GLN A 277 18.70 12.19 21.75
CA GLN A 277 18.13 13.04 20.69
C GLN A 277 18.06 14.52 21.12
N SER A 278 17.66 14.78 22.38
CA SER A 278 17.58 16.14 22.95
C SER A 278 18.92 16.87 22.98
N GLU A 279 20.03 16.19 23.25
CA GLU A 279 21.37 16.81 23.24
C GLU A 279 21.85 17.12 21.82
N LEU A 280 21.51 16.28 20.85
CA LEU A 280 21.76 16.56 19.43
C LEU A 280 20.96 17.77 18.95
N PHE A 281 19.69 17.91 19.35
CA PHE A 281 18.87 19.07 19.04
C PHE A 281 19.42 20.36 19.68
N ALA A 282 19.95 20.28 20.91
CA ALA A 282 20.53 21.43 21.60
C ALA A 282 21.84 21.91 20.97
N ASN A 283 22.60 21.05 20.26
CA ASN A 283 23.93 21.35 19.76
C ASN A 283 24.12 20.95 18.28
N VAL A 284 23.24 21.43 17.43
CA VAL A 284 23.25 21.14 15.98
C VAL A 284 24.37 21.91 15.25
N GLN A 285 24.82 23.05 15.77
CA GLN A 285 25.74 23.98 15.10
C GLN A 285 27.11 23.37 14.72
N GLY A 286 27.57 22.34 15.40
CA GLY A 286 28.84 21.66 15.13
C GLY A 286 28.75 20.49 14.15
N TRP A 287 27.71 20.36 13.34
CA TRP A 287 27.43 19.16 12.52
C TRP A 287 28.56 18.82 11.52
N LYS A 288 29.23 19.83 10.92
CA LYS A 288 30.31 19.62 9.93
C LYS A 288 31.47 18.79 10.45
N GLN A 289 31.73 18.84 11.75
CA GLN A 289 32.81 18.07 12.41
C GLN A 289 32.39 16.61 12.72
N LYS A 290 31.09 16.32 12.65
CA LYS A 290 30.51 15.04 13.02
C LYS A 290 30.30 14.09 11.85
N VAL A 291 30.56 14.56 10.62
CA VAL A 291 30.29 13.83 9.37
C VAL A 291 31.54 13.74 8.48
N PRO A 292 31.55 12.88 7.44
CA PRO A 292 32.68 12.77 6.53
C PRO A 292 33.02 14.13 5.89
N THR A 293 34.33 14.47 5.89
CA THR A 293 34.81 15.74 5.30
C THR A 293 34.48 15.82 3.81
N GLU A 294 34.45 14.68 3.14
CA GLU A 294 34.08 14.57 1.72
C GLU A 294 32.67 15.09 1.49
N PHE A 295 31.70 14.69 2.31
CA PHE A 295 30.34 15.20 2.24
C PHE A 295 30.27 16.73 2.38
N VAL A 296 30.99 17.27 3.36
CA VAL A 296 31.01 18.73 3.60
C VAL A 296 31.52 19.49 2.38
N ARG A 297 32.53 18.95 1.70
CA ARG A 297 33.11 19.55 0.48
C ARG A 297 32.20 19.44 -0.74
N GLN A 298 31.55 18.29 -0.91
CA GLN A 298 30.80 17.97 -2.11
C GLN A 298 29.29 18.26 -1.99
N LYS A 299 28.80 18.69 -0.85
CA LYS A 299 27.36 18.87 -0.58
C LYS A 299 26.62 19.64 -1.68
N ASN A 300 27.17 20.76 -2.12
CA ASN A 300 26.54 21.58 -3.16
C ASN A 300 26.57 20.90 -4.54
N TYR A 301 27.64 20.21 -4.84
CA TYR A 301 27.74 19.40 -6.05
C TYR A 301 26.72 18.24 -6.05
N LEU A 302 26.57 17.55 -4.94
CA LEU A 302 25.60 16.46 -4.80
C LEU A 302 24.16 16.91 -5.12
N LYS A 303 23.80 18.15 -4.81
CA LYS A 303 22.48 18.72 -5.15
C LYS A 303 22.25 18.87 -6.66
N THR A 304 23.28 18.82 -7.46
CA THR A 304 23.20 18.98 -8.92
C THR A 304 23.15 17.66 -9.67
N LEU A 305 23.41 16.55 -8.99
CA LEU A 305 23.41 15.23 -9.58
C LEU A 305 22.01 14.70 -9.89
N PRO A 306 21.87 13.86 -10.92
CA PRO A 306 20.66 13.04 -11.06
C PRO A 306 20.38 12.25 -9.79
N LEU A 307 19.09 12.05 -9.48
CA LEU A 307 18.67 11.49 -8.17
C LEU A 307 19.30 10.14 -7.86
N TYR A 308 19.44 9.25 -8.84
CA TYR A 308 20.07 7.96 -8.64
C TYR A 308 21.54 8.11 -8.27
N GLU A 309 22.29 8.98 -9.00
CA GLU A 309 23.69 9.27 -8.71
C GLU A 309 23.86 9.99 -7.36
N LEU A 310 22.94 10.87 -6.99
CA LEU A 310 22.91 11.50 -5.68
C LEU A 310 22.87 10.43 -4.58
N VAL A 311 21.94 9.49 -4.68
CA VAL A 311 21.78 8.38 -3.71
C VAL A 311 23.03 7.50 -3.68
N GLU A 312 23.57 7.11 -4.84
CA GLU A 312 24.81 6.34 -4.97
C GLU A 312 25.99 7.01 -4.27
N ASN A 313 26.18 8.31 -4.51
CA ASN A 313 27.26 9.08 -3.87
C ASN A 313 27.05 9.20 -2.35
N ILE A 314 25.82 9.36 -1.86
CA ILE A 314 25.52 9.33 -0.42
C ILE A 314 25.92 7.97 0.15
N ILE A 315 25.51 6.87 -0.47
CA ILE A 315 25.86 5.50 -0.06
C ILE A 315 27.37 5.34 0.04
N ARG A 316 28.10 5.78 -0.96
CA ARG A 316 29.57 5.70 -1.03
C ARG A 316 30.25 6.56 0.05
N ILE A 317 29.89 7.83 0.16
CA ILE A 317 30.53 8.80 1.07
C ILE A 317 30.34 8.38 2.53
N PHE A 318 29.16 7.89 2.88
CA PHE A 318 28.84 7.46 4.25
C PHE A 318 29.14 5.98 4.52
N GLY A 319 29.59 5.24 3.52
CA GLY A 319 29.99 3.83 3.65
C GLY A 319 28.83 2.90 3.98
N LEU A 320 27.60 3.21 3.52
CA LEU A 320 26.37 2.49 3.89
C LEU A 320 26.39 1.05 3.39
N HIS A 321 27.08 0.76 2.29
CA HIS A 321 27.25 -0.59 1.74
C HIS A 321 27.94 -1.57 2.69
N ASN A 322 28.64 -1.09 3.74
CA ASN A 322 29.27 -1.94 4.74
C ASN A 322 28.27 -2.53 5.78
N LYS A 323 27.02 -2.06 5.78
CA LYS A 323 25.95 -2.56 6.65
C LYS A 323 25.21 -3.71 5.96
N VAL A 324 25.81 -4.89 6.00
CA VAL A 324 25.32 -6.09 5.29
C VAL A 324 23.89 -6.46 5.71
N GLU A 325 23.54 -6.24 6.97
CA GLU A 325 22.23 -6.56 7.54
C GLU A 325 21.06 -5.78 6.89
N GLU A 326 21.34 -4.55 6.42
CA GLU A 326 20.34 -3.70 5.78
C GLU A 326 20.58 -3.51 4.26
N PHE A 327 21.47 -4.30 3.68
CA PHE A 327 21.86 -4.14 2.27
C PHE A 327 20.68 -4.34 1.31
N THR A 328 19.77 -5.28 1.61
CA THR A 328 18.56 -5.53 0.80
C THR A 328 17.63 -4.31 0.77
N TYR A 329 17.52 -3.57 1.89
CA TYR A 329 16.75 -2.31 1.92
C TYR A 329 17.40 -1.23 1.08
N LEU A 330 18.73 -1.16 1.11
CA LEU A 330 19.48 -0.20 0.32
C LEU A 330 19.27 -0.42 -1.18
N GLN A 331 19.36 -1.69 -1.63
CA GLN A 331 19.07 -2.06 -3.01
C GLN A 331 17.61 -1.76 -3.38
N GLY A 332 16.64 -2.17 -2.53
CA GLY A 332 15.22 -1.88 -2.77
C GLY A 332 14.92 -0.38 -2.84
N PHE A 333 15.64 0.45 -2.09
CA PHE A 333 15.52 1.90 -2.19
C PHE A 333 16.11 2.43 -3.49
N GLN A 334 17.28 1.94 -3.91
CA GLN A 334 17.89 2.30 -5.20
C GLN A 334 16.99 1.91 -6.38
N ASP A 335 16.37 0.72 -6.34
CA ASP A 335 15.40 0.28 -7.35
C ASP A 335 14.17 1.20 -7.37
N ALA A 336 13.67 1.61 -6.21
CA ALA A 336 12.56 2.54 -6.12
C ALA A 336 12.88 3.92 -6.72
N ILE A 337 14.09 4.44 -6.47
CA ILE A 337 14.57 5.69 -7.10
C ILE A 337 14.73 5.52 -8.61
N LEU A 338 15.25 4.39 -9.06
CA LEU A 338 15.41 4.10 -10.49
C LEU A 338 14.04 4.04 -11.19
N ASP A 339 13.04 3.39 -10.59
CA ASP A 339 11.69 3.34 -11.12
C ASP A 339 11.04 4.73 -11.20
N TYR A 340 11.23 5.55 -10.16
CA TYR A 340 10.77 6.93 -10.15
C TYR A 340 11.38 7.72 -11.31
N THR A 341 12.68 7.67 -11.48
CA THR A 341 13.39 8.43 -12.52
C THR A 341 13.09 7.99 -13.96
N LYS A 342 12.57 6.78 -14.17
CA LYS A 342 12.10 6.32 -15.50
C LYS A 342 10.82 7.03 -15.95
N ASN A 343 9.96 7.37 -15.02
CA ASN A 343 8.60 7.84 -15.30
C ASN A 343 8.43 9.36 -15.08
N GLU A 344 9.24 9.94 -14.20
CA GLU A 344 9.12 11.32 -13.75
C GLU A 344 10.42 12.10 -13.99
N ARG A 345 10.33 13.39 -14.27
CA ARG A 345 11.50 14.27 -14.23
C ARG A 345 11.81 14.55 -12.75
N GLY A 346 12.94 13.99 -12.28
CA GLY A 346 13.24 13.95 -10.88
C GLY A 346 14.13 15.10 -10.41
N ASP A 347 13.57 16.08 -9.71
CA ASP A 347 14.29 16.92 -8.78
C ASP A 347 14.07 16.48 -7.33
N ILE A 348 14.84 17.05 -6.40
CA ILE A 348 14.75 16.67 -4.98
C ILE A 348 13.35 16.96 -4.39
N PRO A 349 12.72 18.12 -4.61
CA PRO A 349 11.36 18.39 -4.10
C PRO A 349 10.34 17.36 -4.57
N SER A 350 10.28 17.08 -5.86
CA SER A 350 9.33 16.11 -6.42
C SER A 350 9.60 14.68 -5.93
N LEU A 351 10.87 14.29 -5.73
CA LEU A 351 11.22 13.02 -5.11
C LEU A 351 10.67 12.92 -3.67
N LEU A 352 10.79 13.98 -2.88
CA LEU A 352 10.33 13.98 -1.49
C LEU A 352 8.80 13.90 -1.41
N GLU A 353 8.08 14.61 -2.29
CA GLU A 353 6.61 14.52 -2.41
C GLU A 353 6.19 13.10 -2.79
N TRP A 354 6.75 12.55 -3.87
CA TRP A 354 6.50 11.17 -4.28
C TRP A 354 6.80 10.16 -3.16
N TRP A 355 7.92 10.34 -2.44
CA TRP A 355 8.29 9.45 -1.35
C TRP A 355 7.26 9.46 -0.22
N GLU A 356 6.72 10.63 0.16
CA GLU A 356 5.67 10.73 1.17
C GLU A 356 4.41 9.93 0.79
N GLU A 357 4.07 9.89 -0.49
CA GLU A 357 2.93 9.12 -1.00
C GLU A 357 3.19 7.61 -0.96
N VAL A 358 4.36 7.18 -1.46
CA VAL A 358 4.62 5.74 -1.69
C VAL A 358 5.31 5.03 -0.54
N ARG A 359 5.92 5.74 0.41
CA ARG A 359 6.73 5.16 1.51
C ARG A 359 5.99 4.13 2.36
N LYS A 360 4.67 4.19 2.41
CA LYS A 360 3.83 3.25 3.16
C LYS A 360 3.52 1.98 2.38
N GLU A 361 3.84 1.94 1.11
CA GLU A 361 3.53 0.82 0.21
C GLU A 361 4.79 0.14 -0.33
N ARG A 362 5.93 0.85 -0.40
CA ARG A 362 7.19 0.30 -0.91
C ARG A 362 7.87 -0.60 0.13
N ALA A 363 7.94 -1.89 -0.21
CA ALA A 363 8.58 -2.92 0.59
C ALA A 363 9.62 -3.67 -0.23
N ILE A 364 10.65 -4.22 0.44
CA ILE A 364 11.58 -5.14 -0.22
C ILE A 364 10.88 -6.45 -0.55
N GLN A 365 11.20 -7.01 -1.70
CA GLN A 365 10.79 -8.37 -2.05
C GLN A 365 11.81 -9.35 -1.47
N ILE A 366 11.41 -10.11 -0.46
CA ILE A 366 12.22 -11.23 0.03
C ILE A 366 11.86 -12.44 -0.82
N ALA A 367 12.87 -13.12 -1.35
CA ALA A 367 12.67 -14.39 -2.02
C ALA A 367 11.95 -15.37 -1.06
N ASP A 368 10.96 -16.10 -1.58
CA ASP A 368 10.17 -17.09 -0.80
C ASP A 368 11.02 -18.26 -0.22
N GLU A 369 12.32 -18.26 -0.49
CA GLU A 369 13.27 -19.29 -0.05
C GLU A 369 13.70 -19.16 1.41
N ASN A 370 13.43 -18.04 2.08
CA ASN A 370 13.79 -17.86 3.47
C ASN A 370 12.88 -18.70 4.40
N ASN A 371 13.48 -19.61 5.14
CA ASN A 371 12.78 -20.41 6.15
C ASN A 371 12.51 -19.56 7.39
N ALA A 372 11.46 -18.74 7.35
CA ALA A 372 11.02 -17.84 8.41
C ALA A 372 9.49 -17.78 8.50
N ILE A 373 8.95 -17.55 9.70
CA ILE A 373 7.52 -17.38 9.96
C ILE A 373 7.04 -16.07 9.33
N LYS A 374 5.98 -16.12 8.55
CA LYS A 374 5.37 -14.93 7.95
C LYS A 374 4.40 -14.28 8.94
N ILE A 375 4.68 -13.06 9.38
CA ILE A 375 3.74 -12.25 10.19
C ILE A 375 3.04 -11.27 9.26
N LEU A 376 1.71 -11.42 9.13
CA LEU A 376 0.90 -10.68 8.18
C LEU A 376 -0.36 -10.13 8.87
N THR A 377 -0.86 -8.98 8.39
CA THR A 377 -2.24 -8.63 8.69
C THR A 377 -3.19 -9.53 7.89
N ILE A 378 -4.40 -9.78 8.43
CA ILE A 378 -5.41 -10.62 7.77
C ILE A 378 -5.71 -10.11 6.35
N HIS A 379 -5.73 -8.78 6.14
CA HIS A 379 -5.91 -8.19 4.81
C HIS A 379 -4.81 -8.59 3.81
N LYS A 380 -3.56 -8.63 4.25
CA LYS A 380 -2.42 -9.03 3.40
C LYS A 380 -2.37 -10.55 3.17
N ALA A 381 -2.97 -11.32 4.05
CA ALA A 381 -3.07 -12.77 3.92
C ALA A 381 -4.18 -13.21 2.94
N LYS A 382 -5.04 -12.29 2.50
CA LYS A 382 -6.09 -12.61 1.52
C LYS A 382 -5.45 -13.12 0.22
N GLY A 383 -5.99 -14.22 -0.30
CA GLY A 383 -5.45 -14.90 -1.49
C GLY A 383 -4.30 -15.87 -1.21
N LEU A 384 -3.67 -15.82 -0.04
CA LEU A 384 -2.60 -16.73 0.35
C LEU A 384 -3.14 -17.95 1.10
N GLU A 385 -2.28 -18.96 1.27
CA GLU A 385 -2.54 -20.16 2.08
C GLU A 385 -1.27 -20.58 2.80
N PHE A 386 -1.44 -21.21 3.97
CA PHE A 386 -0.33 -21.68 4.80
C PHE A 386 -0.69 -23.00 5.46
N PRO A 387 0.23 -23.98 5.55
CA PRO A 387 0.01 -25.20 6.29
C PRO A 387 -0.46 -24.95 7.73
N VAL A 388 0.18 -24.03 8.45
CA VAL A 388 -0.16 -23.66 9.83
C VAL A 388 -0.48 -22.18 9.90
N VAL A 389 -1.66 -21.85 10.42
CA VAL A 389 -2.08 -20.46 10.70
C VAL A 389 -2.29 -20.28 12.20
N ILE A 390 -1.66 -19.25 12.73
CA ILE A 390 -1.72 -18.86 14.13
C ILE A 390 -2.36 -17.46 14.22
N ILE A 391 -3.41 -17.30 15.02
CA ILE A 391 -4.10 -16.02 15.25
C ILE A 391 -4.02 -15.71 16.74
N PRO A 392 -3.03 -14.91 17.19
CA PRO A 392 -2.79 -14.67 18.61
C PRO A 392 -3.82 -13.78 19.29
N PHE A 393 -4.59 -12.99 18.52
CA PHE A 393 -5.46 -11.95 19.07
C PHE A 393 -6.84 -11.93 18.40
N LEU A 394 -7.84 -12.57 19.01
CA LEU A 394 -9.26 -12.40 18.66
C LEU A 394 -9.84 -11.22 19.44
N SER A 395 -9.45 -10.00 19.12
CA SER A 395 -9.77 -8.82 19.94
C SER A 395 -10.42 -7.66 19.19
N TRP A 396 -10.52 -7.74 17.85
CA TRP A 396 -11.11 -6.63 17.10
C TRP A 396 -12.62 -6.54 17.28
N LEU A 397 -13.13 -5.32 17.16
CA LEU A 397 -14.54 -5.01 17.35
C LEU A 397 -15.39 -5.52 16.19
N MET A 398 -16.64 -5.91 16.50
CA MET A 398 -17.66 -6.22 15.50
C MET A 398 -18.38 -4.98 14.97
N ASP A 399 -18.09 -3.81 15.53
CA ASP A 399 -18.60 -2.50 15.15
C ASP A 399 -17.45 -1.54 14.86
N ASN A 400 -17.76 -0.34 14.40
CA ASN A 400 -16.79 0.72 14.18
C ASN A 400 -16.03 1.09 15.48
N GLU A 401 -14.76 1.45 15.38
CA GLU A 401 -13.94 1.84 16.53
C GLU A 401 -14.47 3.12 17.17
N TYR A 402 -14.75 3.08 18.49
CA TYR A 402 -15.33 4.20 19.25
C TYR A 402 -14.46 5.46 19.29
N ASN A 403 -13.14 5.32 19.10
CA ASN A 403 -12.17 6.43 19.15
C ASN A 403 -11.93 7.10 17.79
N LYS A 404 -12.57 6.63 16.74
CA LYS A 404 -12.51 7.23 15.41
C LYS A 404 -13.76 8.06 15.17
N ASP A 405 -13.58 9.27 14.63
CA ASP A 405 -14.68 10.10 14.16
C ASP A 405 -15.22 9.55 12.84
N ASN A 406 -15.99 8.46 12.93
CA ASN A 406 -16.67 7.89 11.79
C ASN A 406 -17.83 8.80 11.37
N ILE A 407 -17.86 9.21 10.11
CA ILE A 407 -18.88 10.08 9.54
C ILE A 407 -19.72 9.29 8.56
N LEU A 408 -21.05 9.28 8.81
CA LEU A 408 -22.04 8.77 7.86
C LEU A 408 -22.43 9.88 6.89
N TRP A 409 -22.41 9.59 5.62
CA TRP A 409 -22.90 10.48 4.58
C TRP A 409 -24.31 10.03 4.19
N VAL A 410 -25.31 10.72 4.70
CA VAL A 410 -26.73 10.36 4.51
C VAL A 410 -27.42 11.34 3.57
N LYS A 411 -28.41 10.87 2.82
CA LYS A 411 -29.26 11.73 1.98
C LYS A 411 -30.25 12.48 2.85
N GLY A 412 -30.49 13.76 2.56
CA GLY A 412 -31.49 14.58 3.29
C GLY A 412 -32.93 14.07 3.11
N GLY A 413 -33.20 13.37 2.01
CA GLY A 413 -34.54 12.84 1.71
C GLY A 413 -35.60 13.94 1.68
N ASP A 414 -36.82 13.62 2.17
CA ASP A 414 -37.91 14.54 2.29
C ASP A 414 -38.00 15.22 3.69
N LYS A 415 -36.95 15.05 4.50
CA LYS A 415 -36.91 15.50 5.92
C LYS A 415 -36.56 16.98 6.03
N GLU A 416 -37.48 17.87 6.34
CA GLU A 416 -37.18 19.28 6.60
C GLU A 416 -36.38 19.47 7.90
N PRO A 417 -35.40 20.39 7.97
CA PRO A 417 -34.88 21.28 6.90
C PRO A 417 -33.78 20.63 6.03
N PHE A 418 -33.54 19.36 6.17
CA PHE A 418 -32.41 18.61 5.60
C PHE A 418 -32.61 18.28 4.10
N ASN A 419 -33.85 18.32 3.61
CA ASN A 419 -34.22 18.13 2.22
C ASN A 419 -33.59 19.14 1.25
N GLN A 420 -33.03 20.24 1.77
CA GLN A 420 -32.32 21.24 1.00
C GLN A 420 -30.86 20.84 0.72
N LEU A 421 -30.35 19.80 1.34
CA LEU A 421 -28.99 19.33 1.21
C LEU A 421 -28.98 17.97 0.51
N PRO A 422 -28.17 17.79 -0.55
CA PRO A 422 -28.09 16.52 -1.26
C PRO A 422 -27.49 15.42 -0.37
N THR A 423 -26.56 15.79 0.55
CA THR A 423 -25.87 14.88 1.45
C THR A 423 -25.52 15.57 2.76
N ILE A 424 -25.66 14.86 3.87
CA ILE A 424 -25.44 15.38 5.22
C ILE A 424 -24.39 14.52 5.92
N PRO A 425 -23.33 15.11 6.47
CA PRO A 425 -22.37 14.40 7.31
C PRO A 425 -22.91 14.25 8.73
N LEU A 426 -23.09 13.02 9.20
CA LEU A 426 -23.50 12.70 10.56
C LEU A 426 -22.40 11.93 11.28
N LYS A 427 -22.10 12.32 12.52
CA LYS A 427 -21.18 11.53 13.35
C LYS A 427 -21.87 10.20 13.72
N TYR A 428 -21.22 9.07 13.44
CA TYR A 428 -21.68 7.75 13.84
C TYR A 428 -21.72 7.63 15.37
N THR A 429 -22.90 7.54 15.94
CA THR A 429 -23.10 7.46 17.40
C THR A 429 -24.46 6.85 17.71
N THR A 430 -24.59 6.15 18.84
CA THR A 430 -25.83 5.57 19.33
C THR A 430 -26.96 6.59 19.54
N LYS A 431 -26.66 7.89 19.61
CA LYS A 431 -27.68 8.94 19.67
C LYS A 431 -28.53 9.02 18.40
N LEU A 432 -28.03 8.51 17.26
CA LEU A 432 -28.82 8.46 16.03
C LEU A 432 -30.03 7.56 16.09
N ILE A 433 -30.04 6.55 16.98
CA ILE A 433 -31.17 5.62 17.18
C ILE A 433 -32.47 6.35 17.47
N SER A 434 -32.43 7.49 18.17
CA SER A 434 -33.60 8.30 18.52
C SER A 434 -33.85 9.44 17.51
N THR A 435 -33.34 9.36 16.32
CA THR A 435 -33.46 10.38 15.26
C THR A 435 -34.03 9.77 13.98
N TYR A 436 -34.27 10.61 12.98
CA TYR A 436 -34.72 10.18 11.65
C TYR A 436 -33.72 9.28 10.91
N TRP A 437 -32.48 9.18 11.36
CA TRP A 437 -31.41 8.39 10.75
C TRP A 437 -31.10 7.11 11.53
N ALA A 438 -32.10 6.56 12.24
CA ALA A 438 -31.94 5.29 12.93
C ALA A 438 -31.65 4.14 11.94
N ALA A 439 -32.33 4.11 10.80
CA ALA A 439 -32.15 3.08 9.78
C ALA A 439 -30.72 3.11 9.22
N GLU A 440 -30.20 4.30 8.90
CA GLU A 440 -28.84 4.48 8.37
C GLU A 440 -27.76 4.12 9.42
N PHE A 441 -28.07 4.38 10.72
CA PHE A 441 -27.19 3.94 11.80
C PHE A 441 -27.11 2.42 11.88
N TYR A 442 -28.26 1.74 11.82
CA TYR A 442 -28.30 0.27 11.87
C TYR A 442 -27.70 -0.36 10.61
N ASP A 443 -27.92 0.21 9.43
CA ASP A 443 -27.30 -0.25 8.18
C ASP A 443 -25.76 -0.17 8.26
N GLU A 444 -25.21 0.95 8.74
CA GLU A 444 -23.75 1.07 8.93
C GLU A 444 -23.23 0.07 9.97
N ARG A 445 -23.96 -0.12 11.07
CA ARG A 445 -23.58 -1.09 12.10
C ARG A 445 -23.59 -2.51 11.57
N LEU A 446 -24.59 -2.87 10.76
CA LEU A 446 -24.66 -4.15 10.07
C LEU A 446 -23.49 -4.35 9.12
N LYS A 447 -23.18 -3.33 8.31
CA LYS A 447 -22.02 -3.35 7.40
C LYS A 447 -20.71 -3.54 8.14
N ALA A 448 -20.50 -2.83 9.26
CA ALA A 448 -19.29 -2.99 10.08
C ALA A 448 -19.19 -4.41 10.69
N PHE A 449 -20.31 -4.97 11.11
CA PHE A 449 -20.38 -6.35 11.60
C PHE A 449 -19.99 -7.36 10.51
N ILE A 450 -20.55 -7.20 9.31
CA ILE A 450 -20.23 -8.06 8.16
C ILE A 450 -18.76 -7.95 7.76
N ASP A 451 -18.21 -6.74 7.73
CA ASP A 451 -16.79 -6.53 7.47
C ASP A 451 -15.92 -7.32 8.46
N SER A 452 -16.29 -7.31 9.75
CA SER A 452 -15.56 -8.04 10.78
C SER A 452 -15.76 -9.56 10.68
N LEU A 453 -16.95 -10.01 10.29
CA LEU A 453 -17.24 -11.42 10.00
C LEU A 453 -16.49 -11.93 8.76
N ASN A 454 -16.48 -11.14 7.68
CA ASN A 454 -15.70 -11.43 6.48
C ASN A 454 -14.21 -11.52 6.78
N LEU A 455 -13.71 -10.62 7.63
CA LEU A 455 -12.31 -10.66 8.03
C LEU A 455 -11.97 -11.96 8.78
N LEU A 456 -12.88 -12.40 9.67
CA LEU A 456 -12.75 -13.68 10.36
C LEU A 456 -12.80 -14.85 9.39
N TYR A 457 -13.74 -14.81 8.43
CA TYR A 457 -13.83 -15.83 7.37
C TYR A 457 -12.54 -15.92 6.55
N VAL A 458 -11.99 -14.77 6.13
CA VAL A 458 -10.70 -14.75 5.45
C VAL A 458 -9.63 -15.40 6.32
N ALA A 459 -9.51 -15.04 7.60
CA ALA A 459 -8.50 -15.59 8.50
C ALA A 459 -8.63 -17.11 8.68
N PHE A 460 -9.86 -17.62 8.90
CA PHE A 460 -10.14 -19.02 9.17
C PHE A 460 -10.06 -19.91 7.93
N THR A 461 -10.08 -19.31 6.73
CA THR A 461 -9.95 -20.03 5.45
C THR A 461 -8.52 -20.01 4.88
N ARG A 462 -7.53 -19.46 5.60
CA ARG A 462 -6.11 -19.48 5.17
C ARG A 462 -5.38 -20.77 5.50
N PRO A 463 -5.70 -21.49 6.61
CA PRO A 463 -4.97 -22.71 6.94
C PRO A 463 -5.28 -23.87 6.00
N VAL A 464 -4.24 -24.66 5.73
CA VAL A 464 -4.33 -25.94 5.00
C VAL A 464 -4.51 -27.09 5.98
N ASP A 465 -3.66 -27.16 7.03
CA ASP A 465 -3.58 -28.28 7.97
C ASP A 465 -4.00 -27.90 9.38
N VAL A 466 -3.55 -26.72 9.87
CA VAL A 466 -3.67 -26.34 11.28
C VAL A 466 -4.17 -24.93 11.44
N LEU A 467 -5.19 -24.74 12.28
CA LEU A 467 -5.67 -23.45 12.78
C LEU A 467 -5.48 -23.38 14.29
N TRP A 468 -4.60 -22.51 14.76
CA TRP A 468 -4.48 -22.16 16.15
C TRP A 468 -4.89 -20.72 16.41
N VAL A 469 -5.75 -20.53 17.41
CA VAL A 469 -6.37 -19.23 17.72
C VAL A 469 -6.31 -18.96 19.19
N CYS A 470 -6.07 -17.70 19.58
CA CYS A 470 -6.11 -17.26 20.95
C CYS A 470 -6.94 -15.99 21.11
N GLY A 471 -7.70 -15.90 22.18
CA GLY A 471 -8.53 -14.76 22.53
C GLY A 471 -8.61 -14.54 24.04
N LEU A 472 -9.21 -13.41 24.43
CA LEU A 472 -9.55 -13.13 25.81
C LEU A 472 -10.88 -13.78 26.15
N LYS A 473 -10.97 -14.50 27.28
CA LYS A 473 -12.24 -15.07 27.76
C LYS A 473 -13.25 -13.95 28.05
N PRO A 474 -14.38 -13.92 27.36
CA PRO A 474 -15.34 -12.84 27.54
C PRO A 474 -16.09 -12.95 28.84
N ARG A 475 -16.37 -11.80 29.48
CA ARG A 475 -17.23 -11.73 30.67
C ARG A 475 -18.73 -11.86 30.34
N ASN A 476 -19.11 -11.46 29.15
CA ASN A 476 -20.49 -11.56 28.65
C ASN A 476 -20.47 -11.77 27.13
N PRO A 477 -20.47 -13.04 26.66
CA PRO A 477 -20.36 -13.38 25.24
C PRO A 477 -21.58 -12.96 24.40
N ASP A 478 -22.77 -12.81 25.02
CA ASP A 478 -24.00 -12.49 24.29
C ASP A 478 -24.04 -11.06 23.72
N LYS A 479 -23.12 -10.20 24.14
CA LYS A 479 -23.06 -8.82 23.66
C LYS A 479 -22.46 -8.64 22.25
N LEU A 480 -21.80 -9.65 21.74
CA LEU A 480 -21.18 -9.66 20.40
C LEU A 480 -20.40 -8.37 20.04
N ARG A 481 -19.66 -7.81 20.98
CA ARG A 481 -18.89 -6.57 20.78
C ARG A 481 -17.60 -6.80 20.02
N THR A 482 -17.01 -7.97 20.28
CA THR A 482 -15.74 -8.38 19.68
C THR A 482 -15.89 -9.71 18.96
N VAL A 483 -14.98 -9.97 18.04
CA VAL A 483 -14.90 -11.26 17.35
C VAL A 483 -14.63 -12.39 18.36
N GLY A 484 -13.87 -12.12 19.42
CA GLY A 484 -13.64 -13.10 20.50
C GLY A 484 -14.94 -13.51 21.22
N GLU A 485 -15.86 -12.55 21.49
CA GLU A 485 -17.17 -12.84 22.06
C GLU A 485 -18.02 -13.71 21.11
N LEU A 486 -18.03 -13.39 19.81
CA LEU A 486 -18.72 -14.17 18.79
C LEU A 486 -18.19 -15.62 18.72
N VAL A 487 -16.87 -15.79 18.66
CA VAL A 487 -16.25 -17.13 18.60
C VAL A 487 -16.56 -17.91 19.86
N TYR A 488 -16.37 -17.32 21.05
CA TYR A 488 -16.62 -17.99 22.33
C TYR A 488 -18.06 -18.49 22.45
N SER A 489 -19.05 -17.65 22.13
CA SER A 489 -20.48 -17.97 22.26
C SER A 489 -20.95 -19.17 21.42
N GLN A 490 -20.15 -19.61 20.49
CA GLN A 490 -20.45 -20.72 19.60
C GLN A 490 -19.66 -21.98 19.93
N ILE A 491 -18.36 -21.82 20.24
CA ILE A 491 -17.46 -22.98 20.43
C ILE A 491 -17.64 -23.65 21.78
N ASP A 492 -18.15 -22.96 22.78
CA ASP A 492 -18.47 -23.52 24.09
C ASP A 492 -19.55 -24.64 24.04
N LYS A 493 -20.29 -24.71 22.93
CA LYS A 493 -21.33 -25.68 22.63
C LYS A 493 -20.87 -26.83 21.74
N LEU A 494 -19.63 -26.79 21.26
CA LEU A 494 -19.10 -27.78 20.33
C LEU A 494 -18.44 -28.95 21.07
N ASP A 495 -18.53 -30.14 20.48
CA ASP A 495 -17.80 -31.32 20.95
C ASP A 495 -16.28 -31.01 20.99
N GLY A 496 -15.61 -31.43 22.07
CA GLY A 496 -14.18 -31.16 22.29
C GLY A 496 -13.88 -29.86 23.04
N TRP A 497 -14.92 -29.12 23.43
CA TRP A 497 -14.74 -28.00 24.36
C TRP A 497 -14.36 -28.47 25.75
N ASN A 498 -13.37 -27.84 26.35
CA ASN A 498 -12.96 -28.05 27.73
C ASN A 498 -13.14 -26.76 28.54
N GLU A 499 -14.13 -26.75 29.43
CA GLU A 499 -14.50 -25.58 30.22
C GLU A 499 -13.38 -25.14 31.20
N GLU A 500 -12.71 -26.09 31.85
CA GLU A 500 -11.64 -25.80 32.82
C GLU A 500 -10.44 -25.09 32.17
N LYS A 501 -10.17 -25.45 30.92
CA LYS A 501 -9.06 -24.85 30.14
C LYS A 501 -9.52 -23.72 29.23
N ALA A 502 -10.82 -23.48 29.12
CA ALA A 502 -11.42 -22.58 28.15
C ALA A 502 -10.84 -22.79 26.72
N GLN A 503 -10.83 -24.06 26.30
CA GLN A 503 -10.17 -24.50 25.07
C GLN A 503 -11.04 -25.47 24.27
N LEU A 504 -11.09 -25.25 22.95
CA LEU A 504 -11.57 -26.22 21.96
C LEU A 504 -10.36 -26.89 21.28
N GLN A 505 -10.36 -28.23 21.20
CA GLN A 505 -9.32 -28.96 20.48
C GLN A 505 -9.97 -30.04 19.59
N TRP A 506 -9.80 -29.90 18.27
CA TRP A 506 -10.21 -30.87 17.28
C TRP A 506 -9.00 -31.43 16.53
N GLY A 507 -8.77 -32.74 16.68
CA GLY A 507 -7.67 -33.42 16.01
C GLY A 507 -6.29 -33.07 16.57
N ALA A 508 -5.32 -33.65 15.93
CA ALA A 508 -3.89 -33.34 16.08
C ALA A 508 -3.21 -33.66 14.74
N MET A 509 -2.38 -32.74 14.28
CA MET A 509 -1.64 -32.91 13.03
C MET A 509 -0.16 -33.13 13.30
N LYS A 510 0.38 -34.12 12.59
CA LYS A 510 1.81 -34.25 12.40
C LYS A 510 2.07 -34.15 10.92
N ARG A 511 3.04 -33.33 10.53
CA ARG A 511 3.41 -33.23 9.12
C ARG A 511 3.79 -34.61 8.62
N GLN A 512 3.03 -35.13 7.67
CA GLN A 512 3.49 -36.31 6.92
C GLN A 512 4.68 -35.84 6.09
N GLU A 513 5.82 -36.54 6.20
CA GLU A 513 6.91 -36.36 5.24
C GLU A 513 6.29 -36.52 3.84
N LYS A 514 6.14 -35.38 3.14
CA LYS A 514 5.89 -35.50 1.70
C LYS A 514 7.05 -36.33 1.19
N ALA A 515 6.76 -37.54 0.71
CA ALA A 515 7.72 -38.27 -0.09
C ALA A 515 8.31 -37.24 -1.03
N VAL A 516 9.62 -37.01 -0.92
CA VAL A 516 10.33 -36.06 -1.77
C VAL A 516 9.93 -36.51 -3.17
N SER A 517 8.99 -35.81 -3.80
CA SER A 517 8.74 -35.97 -5.20
C SER A 517 10.09 -35.64 -5.80
N GLY A 518 10.81 -36.70 -6.19
CA GLY A 518 12.14 -36.52 -6.72
C GLY A 518 12.03 -35.41 -7.71
N THR A 519 12.86 -34.39 -7.55
CA THR A 519 13.07 -33.39 -8.58
C THR A 519 13.17 -34.17 -9.86
N LEU A 520 12.11 -34.13 -10.66
CA LEU A 520 12.21 -34.60 -12.04
C LEU A 520 13.22 -33.61 -12.63
N GLU A 521 14.49 -34.00 -12.59
CA GLU A 521 15.50 -33.37 -13.44
C GLU A 521 15.04 -33.67 -14.87
N PHE A 522 14.25 -32.75 -15.42
CA PHE A 522 14.03 -32.70 -16.84
C PHE A 522 15.36 -32.25 -17.46
N GLY A 523 16.23 -33.20 -17.73
CA GLY A 523 17.29 -33.00 -18.67
C GLY A 523 16.64 -32.76 -20.03
N LEU A 524 16.58 -31.50 -20.45
CA LEU A 524 16.26 -31.13 -21.81
C LEU A 524 17.48 -31.53 -22.67
N ASP A 525 17.48 -32.72 -23.23
CA ASP A 525 18.51 -33.21 -24.16
C ASP A 525 18.61 -32.37 -25.45
N GLN A 526 17.55 -31.61 -25.78
CA GLN A 526 17.52 -30.69 -26.90
C GLN A 526 16.65 -29.48 -26.54
N TYR A 527 17.24 -28.29 -26.61
CA TYR A 527 16.57 -26.99 -26.49
C TYR A 527 16.44 -26.36 -27.89
N PHE A 528 15.20 -26.30 -28.40
CA PHE A 528 14.93 -25.57 -29.64
C PHE A 528 14.84 -24.06 -29.36
N SER A 529 15.93 -23.34 -29.51
CA SER A 529 15.95 -21.91 -29.48
C SER A 529 15.45 -21.34 -30.82
N HIS A 530 14.32 -20.70 -30.85
CA HIS A 530 13.92 -19.87 -31.97
C HIS A 530 14.64 -18.52 -31.87
N PRO A 531 15.18 -17.97 -32.96
CA PRO A 531 15.78 -16.66 -32.98
C PRO A 531 14.71 -15.59 -32.63
N TRP A 532 14.62 -15.24 -31.36
CA TRP A 532 13.63 -14.29 -30.83
C TRP A 532 14.00 -12.83 -31.17
N ARG A 533 15.29 -12.53 -31.43
CA ARG A 533 15.79 -11.16 -31.68
C ARG A 533 15.13 -10.47 -32.86
N GLY A 534 14.67 -11.19 -33.87
CA GLY A 534 13.91 -10.63 -35.00
C GLY A 534 12.40 -10.48 -34.73
N LYS A 535 11.89 -11.01 -33.60
CA LYS A 535 10.47 -10.98 -33.25
C LYS A 535 10.14 -10.02 -32.11
N VAL A 536 11.17 -9.49 -31.44
CA VAL A 536 11.05 -8.51 -30.36
C VAL A 536 11.58 -7.18 -30.87
N SER A 537 10.73 -6.23 -31.12
CA SER A 537 11.10 -4.83 -31.31
C SER A 537 11.06 -4.14 -29.95
N LEU A 538 12.19 -3.67 -29.45
CA LEU A 538 12.24 -2.74 -28.33
C LEU A 538 11.63 -1.42 -28.79
N GLN A 539 10.41 -1.10 -28.32
CA GLN A 539 9.89 0.25 -28.41
C GLN A 539 10.61 1.12 -27.38
N ILE A 540 11.73 1.70 -27.77
CA ILE A 540 12.34 2.79 -27.02
C ILE A 540 11.51 4.03 -27.39
N LYS A 541 10.88 4.66 -26.42
CA LYS A 541 10.26 5.98 -26.62
C LYS A 541 11.37 7.01 -26.85
N GLY A 542 11.71 7.24 -28.10
CA GLY A 542 12.69 8.25 -28.53
C GLY A 542 13.69 7.70 -29.55
N SER A 543 13.67 8.25 -30.73
CA SER A 543 14.58 8.21 -31.90
C SER A 543 15.56 7.04 -32.07
N ALA A 544 15.45 6.38 -33.20
CA ALA A 544 16.05 5.10 -33.59
C ALA A 544 17.52 5.15 -34.08
N GLU A 545 18.36 6.11 -33.71
CA GLU A 545 19.66 6.28 -34.38
C GLU A 545 20.93 6.40 -33.49
N LEU A 546 20.78 6.26 -32.16
CA LEU A 546 21.96 6.31 -31.29
C LEU A 546 22.15 4.97 -30.56
N SER A 547 23.42 4.53 -30.46
CA SER A 547 23.78 3.37 -29.64
C SER A 547 23.32 3.62 -28.20
N GLU A 548 22.78 2.60 -27.53
CA GLU A 548 22.15 2.67 -26.21
C GLU A 548 23.00 3.43 -25.16
N ALA A 549 24.32 3.26 -25.20
CA ALA A 549 25.25 3.95 -24.32
C ALA A 549 25.33 5.46 -24.59
N VAL A 550 25.36 5.89 -25.85
CA VAL A 550 25.42 7.31 -26.24
C VAL A 550 24.09 8.02 -25.93
N PHE A 551 22.97 7.31 -26.06
CA PHE A 551 21.65 7.85 -25.75
C PHE A 551 21.47 8.07 -24.24
N ILE A 552 21.92 7.11 -23.42
CA ILE A 552 21.87 7.20 -21.96
C ILE A 552 22.74 8.36 -21.47
N GLU A 553 23.97 8.49 -21.99
CA GLU A 553 24.88 9.56 -21.60
C GLU A 553 24.38 10.94 -22.04
N ALA A 554 23.85 11.07 -23.26
CA ALA A 554 23.23 12.31 -23.74
C ALA A 554 21.99 12.70 -22.93
N THR A 555 21.15 11.74 -22.54
CA THR A 555 19.95 11.98 -21.72
C THR A 555 20.33 12.38 -20.30
N GLN A 556 21.29 11.71 -19.69
CA GLN A 556 21.79 12.06 -18.34
C GLN A 556 22.44 13.45 -18.31
N ARG A 557 23.25 13.77 -19.32
CA ARG A 557 23.84 15.11 -19.46
C ARG A 557 22.76 16.18 -19.62
N GLY A 558 21.69 15.89 -20.38
CA GLY A 558 20.57 16.78 -20.55
C GLY A 558 19.83 17.07 -19.25
N ILE A 559 19.50 16.03 -18.49
CA ILE A 559 18.85 16.16 -17.18
C ILE A 559 19.72 16.95 -16.21
N ALA A 560 21.02 16.70 -16.18
CA ALA A 560 21.95 17.42 -15.35
C ALA A 560 21.99 18.93 -15.69
N LEU A 561 22.07 19.29 -16.98
CA LEU A 561 22.07 20.68 -17.43
C LEU A 561 20.76 21.41 -17.08
N HIS A 562 19.61 20.76 -17.26
CA HIS A 562 18.32 21.33 -16.83
C HIS A 562 18.29 21.60 -15.33
N ALA A 563 18.70 20.61 -14.52
CA ALA A 563 18.75 20.75 -13.06
C ALA A 563 19.72 21.85 -12.59
N MET A 564 20.74 22.15 -13.35
CA MET A 564 21.67 23.25 -13.05
C MET A 564 21.09 24.58 -13.47
N LEU A 565 20.53 24.68 -14.67
CA LEU A 565 19.90 25.92 -15.18
C LEU A 565 18.72 26.35 -14.33
N SER A 566 17.97 25.40 -13.76
CA SER A 566 16.87 25.72 -12.85
C SER A 566 17.30 26.47 -11.57
N ARG A 567 18.58 26.42 -11.21
CA ARG A 567 19.14 27.07 -10.01
C ARG A 567 19.87 28.37 -10.32
N ILE A 568 20.04 28.70 -11.61
CA ILE A 568 20.72 29.91 -12.04
C ILE A 568 19.65 30.95 -12.37
N GLN A 569 19.56 32.00 -11.53
CA GLN A 569 18.71 33.14 -11.82
C GLN A 569 19.51 34.21 -12.59
N TYR A 570 20.76 34.46 -12.16
CA TYR A 570 21.62 35.53 -12.70
C TYR A 570 23.04 35.02 -12.99
N LYS A 571 23.80 35.77 -13.76
CA LYS A 571 25.20 35.43 -14.13
C LYS A 571 26.08 35.09 -12.92
N GLU A 572 25.89 35.79 -11.79
CA GLU A 572 26.69 35.57 -10.58
C GLU A 572 26.49 34.18 -9.98
N ASP A 573 25.37 33.56 -10.23
CA ASP A 573 25.02 32.23 -9.68
C ASP A 573 25.91 31.12 -10.27
N VAL A 574 26.56 31.35 -11.41
CA VAL A 574 27.54 30.42 -12.03
C VAL A 574 28.69 30.11 -11.06
N ARG A 575 29.00 31.01 -10.13
CA ARG A 575 30.10 30.84 -9.15
C ARG A 575 29.90 29.62 -8.25
N GLN A 576 28.67 29.14 -8.07
CA GLN A 576 28.39 27.94 -7.28
C GLN A 576 28.92 26.64 -7.95
N TYR A 577 29.22 26.68 -9.25
CA TYR A 577 29.71 25.55 -10.03
C TYR A 577 31.21 25.61 -10.30
N LEU A 578 31.95 26.59 -9.74
CA LEU A 578 33.39 26.70 -9.90
C LEU A 578 34.12 25.44 -9.46
N GLY A 579 34.93 24.89 -10.35
CA GLY A 579 35.70 23.66 -10.12
C GLY A 579 34.95 22.36 -10.32
N THR A 580 33.74 22.40 -10.87
CA THR A 580 32.99 21.21 -11.31
C THR A 580 33.26 20.88 -12.77
N SER A 581 32.98 19.66 -13.22
CA SER A 581 33.16 19.23 -14.64
C SER A 581 32.21 19.95 -15.60
N GLU A 582 31.12 20.54 -15.06
CA GLU A 582 30.05 21.21 -15.80
C GLU A 582 30.20 22.73 -15.86
N GLU A 583 31.21 23.29 -15.19
CA GLU A 583 31.46 24.75 -15.14
C GLU A 583 31.52 25.36 -16.54
N ASP A 584 32.30 24.74 -17.42
CA ASP A 584 32.49 25.24 -18.78
C ASP A 584 31.19 25.25 -19.58
N ALA A 585 30.42 24.18 -19.49
CA ALA A 585 29.12 24.06 -20.20
C ALA A 585 28.09 25.07 -19.72
N ILE A 586 28.00 25.30 -18.38
CA ILE A 586 27.07 26.28 -17.80
C ILE A 586 27.53 27.71 -18.17
N ARG A 587 28.79 27.99 -18.08
CA ARG A 587 29.37 29.30 -18.47
C ARG A 587 29.08 29.62 -19.91
N GLU A 588 29.29 28.64 -20.81
CA GLU A 588 29.02 28.76 -22.25
C GLU A 588 27.54 29.11 -22.51
N ILE A 589 26.61 28.51 -21.79
CA ILE A 589 25.14 28.81 -21.90
C ILE A 589 24.83 30.21 -21.40
N VAL A 590 25.29 30.56 -20.21
CA VAL A 590 24.92 31.81 -19.53
C VAL A 590 25.61 33.04 -20.19
N GLU A 591 26.79 32.88 -20.77
CA GLU A 591 27.52 33.93 -21.45
C GLU A 591 27.29 33.92 -22.98
N HIS A 592 26.42 33.04 -23.49
CA HIS A 592 26.10 32.98 -24.93
C HIS A 592 25.48 34.31 -25.41
N PRO A 593 25.93 34.92 -26.53
CA PRO A 593 25.45 36.24 -26.94
C PRO A 593 23.95 36.38 -27.15
N GLU A 594 23.23 35.30 -27.47
CA GLU A 594 21.78 35.30 -27.64
C GLU A 594 21.02 35.03 -26.34
N LEU A 595 21.70 34.58 -25.27
CA LEU A 595 21.09 34.19 -24.02
C LEU A 595 21.46 35.09 -22.84
N GLU A 596 22.66 35.75 -22.92
CA GLU A 596 23.24 36.49 -21.79
C GLU A 596 22.35 37.57 -21.18
N ASP A 597 21.56 38.26 -22.01
CA ASP A 597 20.61 39.28 -21.52
C ASP A 597 19.58 38.69 -20.57
N TRP A 598 19.16 37.43 -20.76
CA TRP A 598 18.15 36.78 -19.90
C TRP A 598 18.69 36.34 -18.55
N PHE A 599 19.98 36.41 -18.33
CA PHE A 599 20.63 36.16 -17.06
C PHE A 599 21.12 37.44 -16.34
N GLU A 600 20.71 38.61 -16.85
CA GLU A 600 21.03 39.89 -16.20
C GLU A 600 20.01 40.28 -15.12
N THR A 601 20.46 41.05 -14.13
CA THR A 601 19.69 41.43 -12.94
C THR A 601 18.52 42.37 -13.19
N HIS A 602 18.36 42.90 -14.40
CA HIS A 602 17.22 43.75 -14.76
C HIS A 602 15.93 42.98 -15.04
N TRP A 603 15.99 41.64 -15.15
CA TRP A 603 14.86 40.75 -15.18
C TRP A 603 14.47 40.27 -13.79
N LYS A 604 13.16 40.12 -13.54
CA LYS A 604 12.68 39.23 -12.48
C LYS A 604 12.59 37.85 -13.07
N VAL A 605 13.18 36.88 -12.39
CA VAL A 605 13.35 35.53 -12.90
C VAL A 605 12.68 34.53 -11.99
N GLU A 606 11.87 33.67 -12.58
CA GLU A 606 11.32 32.51 -11.91
C GLU A 606 11.65 31.25 -12.73
N ASN A 607 12.30 30.29 -12.09
CA ASN A 607 12.67 29.02 -12.69
C ASN A 607 11.69 27.92 -12.24
N GLU A 608 11.43 26.94 -13.10
CA GLU A 608 10.60 25.77 -12.81
C GLU A 608 9.18 26.14 -12.34
N VAL A 609 8.55 27.08 -13.06
CA VAL A 609 7.25 27.62 -12.66
C VAL A 609 6.15 26.58 -12.87
N GLY A 610 5.56 26.10 -11.76
CA GLY A 610 4.45 25.18 -11.77
C GLY A 610 3.10 25.87 -11.94
N ILE A 611 2.28 25.43 -12.89
CA ILE A 611 0.94 25.97 -13.13
C ILE A 611 -0.09 24.83 -13.08
N LEU A 612 -1.07 24.96 -12.20
CA LEU A 612 -2.21 24.05 -12.13
C LEU A 612 -3.37 24.62 -12.98
N LEU A 613 -3.81 23.86 -13.96
CA LEU A 613 -4.92 24.23 -14.83
C LEU A 613 -6.29 23.86 -14.22
N PRO A 614 -7.38 24.52 -14.61
CA PRO A 614 -8.73 24.24 -14.07
C PRO A 614 -9.22 22.79 -14.26
N GLY A 615 -8.60 22.02 -15.16
CA GLY A 615 -8.88 20.60 -15.39
C GLY A 615 -8.10 19.63 -14.52
N GLY A 616 -7.21 20.12 -13.62
CA GLY A 616 -6.33 19.30 -12.81
C GLY A 616 -4.99 18.96 -13.48
N ASP A 617 -4.78 19.34 -14.73
CA ASP A 617 -3.51 19.19 -15.42
C ASP A 617 -2.46 20.13 -14.84
N PHE A 618 -1.26 19.60 -14.57
CA PHE A 618 -0.12 20.35 -14.09
C PHE A 618 0.87 20.61 -15.23
N LYS A 619 1.27 21.87 -15.40
CA LYS A 619 2.28 22.29 -16.37
C LYS A 619 3.45 22.93 -15.64
N ARG A 620 4.66 22.77 -16.16
CA ARG A 620 5.86 23.32 -15.58
C ARG A 620 6.68 24.00 -16.68
N ILE A 621 7.01 25.27 -16.45
CA ILE A 621 7.77 26.12 -17.37
C ILE A 621 9.19 26.20 -16.86
N ASP A 622 10.21 25.90 -17.67
CA ASP A 622 11.60 25.86 -17.24
C ASP A 622 12.07 27.22 -16.69
N ARG A 623 11.73 28.31 -17.38
CA ARG A 623 12.13 29.66 -16.95
C ARG A 623 11.17 30.73 -17.48
N VAL A 624 10.82 31.66 -16.61
CA VAL A 624 10.03 32.86 -16.94
C VAL A 624 10.79 34.10 -16.47
N ASN A 625 11.14 34.96 -17.42
CA ASN A 625 11.73 36.26 -17.17
C ASN A 625 10.67 37.33 -17.40
N TYR A 626 10.46 38.27 -16.48
CA TYR A 626 9.46 39.31 -16.66
C TYR A 626 9.92 40.66 -16.07
N LYS A 627 9.39 41.72 -16.69
CA LYS A 627 9.53 43.12 -16.29
C LYS A 627 8.24 43.89 -16.59
N GLU A 628 8.14 45.16 -16.30
CA GLU A 628 6.86 45.91 -16.33
C GLU A 628 6.03 45.71 -17.61
N ASN A 629 6.63 45.59 -18.78
CA ASN A 629 5.91 45.52 -20.05
C ASN A 629 6.29 44.32 -20.94
N GLU A 630 7.07 43.40 -20.44
CA GLU A 630 7.57 42.28 -21.21
C GLU A 630 7.76 41.03 -20.37
N THR A 631 7.35 39.89 -20.94
CA THR A 631 7.53 38.57 -20.34
C THR A 631 8.16 37.63 -21.37
N VAL A 632 9.20 36.90 -21.01
CA VAL A 632 9.85 35.92 -21.87
C VAL A 632 9.74 34.54 -21.24
N VAL A 633 9.10 33.64 -21.95
CA VAL A 633 9.04 32.21 -21.61
C VAL A 633 10.18 31.50 -22.30
N ILE A 634 11.01 30.83 -21.55
CA ILE A 634 12.18 30.10 -22.05
C ILE A 634 12.04 28.64 -21.68
N ASP A 635 12.11 27.78 -22.70
CA ASP A 635 12.05 26.33 -22.53
C ASP A 635 13.35 25.73 -23.12
N PHE A 636 14.09 25.01 -22.27
CA PHE A 636 15.37 24.41 -22.63
C PHE A 636 15.16 22.99 -23.16
N LYS A 637 15.83 22.62 -24.25
CA LYS A 637 15.75 21.29 -24.85
C LYS A 637 17.14 20.73 -25.13
N THR A 638 17.29 19.45 -24.88
CA THR A 638 18.53 18.68 -25.15
C THR A 638 18.27 17.67 -26.25
N GLY A 639 18.22 18.13 -27.48
CA GLY A 639 17.98 17.24 -28.62
C GLY A 639 17.63 18.02 -29.88
N SER A 640 17.40 17.33 -30.99
CA SER A 640 17.03 17.96 -32.26
C SER A 640 15.63 18.58 -32.21
N PRO A 641 15.40 19.70 -32.89
CA PRO A 641 14.12 20.43 -32.95
C PRO A 641 12.95 19.54 -33.39
N LYS A 642 11.84 19.59 -32.64
CA LYS A 642 10.59 18.88 -32.94
C LYS A 642 9.42 19.87 -33.02
N SER A 643 8.46 19.60 -33.89
CA SER A 643 7.29 20.47 -34.04
C SER A 643 6.46 20.64 -32.76
N LYS A 644 6.42 19.60 -31.93
CA LYS A 644 5.70 19.62 -30.63
C LYS A 644 6.31 20.58 -29.62
N ASP A 645 7.62 20.87 -29.71
CA ASP A 645 8.30 21.76 -28.77
C ASP A 645 7.78 23.21 -28.90
N LYS A 646 7.54 23.66 -30.14
CA LYS A 646 6.89 24.95 -30.40
C LYS A 646 5.45 25.02 -29.89
N THR A 647 4.71 23.91 -30.01
CA THR A 647 3.33 23.84 -29.51
C THR A 647 3.28 23.97 -27.99
N GLN A 648 4.23 23.35 -27.30
CA GLN A 648 4.36 23.42 -25.84
C GLN A 648 4.61 24.86 -25.37
N VAL A 649 5.54 25.57 -25.99
CA VAL A 649 5.84 26.97 -25.60
C VAL A 649 4.65 27.89 -25.92
N LYS A 650 3.95 27.70 -27.02
CA LYS A 650 2.72 28.46 -27.32
C LYS A 650 1.65 28.25 -26.26
N GLU A 651 1.46 27.01 -25.79
CA GLU A 651 0.54 26.70 -24.70
C GLU A 651 0.93 27.46 -23.43
N TYR A 652 2.23 27.50 -23.08
CA TYR A 652 2.72 28.26 -21.94
C TYR A 652 2.46 29.76 -22.09
N MET A 653 2.69 30.32 -23.29
CA MET A 653 2.40 31.73 -23.56
C MET A 653 0.91 32.06 -23.41
N ASP A 654 0.03 31.18 -23.89
CA ASP A 654 -1.42 31.37 -23.76
C ASP A 654 -1.86 31.32 -22.30
N ILE A 655 -1.30 30.42 -21.50
CA ILE A 655 -1.59 30.29 -20.07
C ILE A 655 -1.16 31.56 -19.33
N LEU A 656 0.06 32.04 -19.52
CA LEU A 656 0.55 33.28 -18.90
C LEU A 656 -0.24 34.51 -19.38
N GLY A 657 -0.70 34.52 -20.62
CA GLY A 657 -1.60 35.55 -21.14
C GLY A 657 -2.93 35.59 -20.40
N GLN A 658 -3.52 34.43 -20.13
CA GLN A 658 -4.75 34.35 -19.32
C GLN A 658 -4.53 34.78 -17.87
N MET A 659 -3.31 34.60 -17.33
CA MET A 659 -2.92 35.08 -16.02
C MET A 659 -2.61 36.59 -15.95
N GLY A 660 -2.60 37.29 -17.11
CA GLY A 660 -2.43 38.74 -17.18
C GLY A 660 -1.00 39.22 -17.33
N PHE A 661 -0.05 38.37 -17.68
CA PHE A 661 1.33 38.79 -17.96
C PHE A 661 1.40 39.61 -19.27
N PRO A 662 2.16 40.74 -19.28
CA PRO A 662 2.23 41.63 -20.45
C PRO A 662 3.31 41.21 -21.44
N GLY A 663 3.10 41.45 -22.73
CA GLY A 663 4.12 41.39 -23.77
C GLY A 663 4.84 40.07 -23.89
N ILE A 664 4.12 38.96 -23.91
CA ILE A 664 4.69 37.60 -23.80
C ILE A 664 5.38 37.20 -25.09
N LYS A 665 6.59 36.73 -24.96
CA LYS A 665 7.43 36.15 -26.02
C LYS A 665 7.87 34.76 -25.65
N GLY A 666 7.86 33.82 -26.59
CA GLY A 666 8.34 32.45 -26.40
C GLY A 666 9.72 32.25 -27.00
N ARG A 667 10.57 31.53 -26.30
CA ARG A 667 11.92 31.12 -26.73
C ARG A 667 12.12 29.64 -26.46
N LEU A 668 12.58 28.92 -27.49
CA LEU A 668 13.10 27.57 -27.39
C LEU A 668 14.62 27.61 -27.53
N VAL A 669 15.30 27.03 -26.55
CA VAL A 669 16.77 26.98 -26.51
C VAL A 669 17.23 25.53 -26.59
N TYR A 670 17.84 25.14 -27.69
CA TYR A 670 18.44 23.83 -27.87
C TYR A 670 19.89 23.83 -27.38
N LEU A 671 20.14 23.20 -26.23
CA LEU A 671 21.41 23.22 -25.53
C LEU A 671 22.51 22.44 -26.21
N THR A 672 22.21 21.59 -27.19
CA THR A 672 23.20 20.78 -27.93
C THR A 672 24.01 21.59 -28.94
N ASP A 673 23.37 22.52 -29.62
CA ASP A 673 23.87 23.32 -30.71
C ASP A 673 23.67 24.84 -30.51
N PHE A 674 23.27 25.23 -29.30
CA PHE A 674 22.97 26.61 -28.90
C PHE A 674 22.05 27.35 -29.88
N ASN A 675 21.06 26.62 -30.42
CA ASN A 675 20.12 27.17 -31.35
C ASN A 675 18.94 27.78 -30.60
N VAL A 676 18.75 29.09 -30.73
CA VAL A 676 17.65 29.85 -30.12
C VAL A 676 16.58 30.11 -31.17
N MET A 677 15.36 29.64 -30.89
CA MET A 677 14.23 29.81 -31.81
C MET A 677 13.14 30.65 -31.16
N GLU A 678 12.62 31.61 -31.90
CA GLU A 678 11.41 32.35 -31.53
C GLU A 678 10.13 31.54 -31.86
N VAL A 679 9.15 31.61 -30.95
CA VAL A 679 7.91 30.82 -31.04
C VAL A 679 6.69 31.72 -31.18
#